data_9dbc6e0ee321aaac478b34457f0046b0
#
_entry.id   9dbc6e0ee321aaac478b34457f0046b0
#
_cell.length_a   1.000
_cell.length_b   1.000
_cell.length_c   1.000
_cell.angle_alpha   90.00
_cell.angle_beta   90.00
_cell.angle_gamma   90.00
#
_symmetry.space_group_name_H-M   'P 1'
#
loop_
_entity.id
_entity.type
_entity.pdbx_description
1 polymer ?
#
loop_
_entity_poly.entity_id
_entity_poly.type
_entity_poly.pdbx_seq_one_letter_code
_entity_poly.pdbx_strand_id
1 'polypeptide(L)'
;MNLFNQEENNENQNIENKKNNNFSEIQEKYTKLRNEIEYHNNLYYNEDNPIISDMEYDFLIRELKELEQKYPELLEYNKNGENSPTEKIGGTASEKFSKVRHRVPMLSLSNTYNISEIEDFDKRVKKIILAENIENNSKELEYILELKLDGLSISLIYENGMLVQAVTRGDGQVGEDVTENIREIPTIPKKLKENISLEVRGEIILPISSFNRINQEREDEGEDVFANPRNAASGTIRQLDKTIVAERGLDCYLYYLVNAENYGIKTHLESIEYIEKLGFKTTKIFEKYTDFKKLEKAIDKWHDDRKKLDYETDGLVIKVNNFSLYEILGYTTKSPRWAIAYKFPAEQVKTKLMDVTFQVGRTGVITPVAELEAVNLSGSVVKRASLHNFDEIRRKDIKIGDNVIVEKAAEIIPQVVNVVFNDRTGEEIEIQEPANCPVCNSELAHEEGLVALKCHNPLCPEKVKRQIAYFVSRDAMNISGLGDKIVEKFIELGKIKTIVDIYSLKEYREELENLEKMGQKSVDNLINNIEASKNRDFSKVLYALGIPFVGKFNANLLTKNFKNIENLKNQSIENLLAVKGIGDKVAIAVNTFLNNENNWKIITDLQNIGLQFAINESDLKEIADNPIKGKNFLATGKLQKYKRNDIKDIILSKGGNYLSAVSKNLDFLIAGEKAGSKLEKAEKLGVRVLTEEEFEREFLEI
;
A
#
# COMPACT_ATOMS: atom_id res chain seq x y z
N MET A 1 62.86 -9.06 12.39
CA MET A 1 61.99 -8.17 11.61
C MET A 1 60.74 -8.85 11.02
N ASN A 2 60.55 -10.18 11.12
CA ASN A 2 59.39 -10.89 10.51
C ASN A 2 58.26 -11.27 11.47
N LEU A 3 58.37 -11.06 12.77
CA LEU A 3 57.29 -11.39 13.72
C LEU A 3 56.36 -10.22 13.97
N PHE A 4 56.81 -8.97 13.93
CA PHE A 4 55.96 -7.78 14.09
C PHE A 4 54.99 -7.54 12.91
N ASN A 5 55.38 -7.91 11.68
CA ASN A 5 54.51 -7.77 10.51
C ASN A 5 53.40 -8.84 10.44
N GLN A 6 53.49 -9.95 11.15
CA GLN A 6 52.46 -10.97 11.20
C GLN A 6 51.38 -10.65 12.25
N GLU A 7 51.70 -9.99 13.36
CA GLU A 7 50.72 -9.56 14.37
C GLU A 7 49.90 -8.37 13.88
N GLU A 8 50.48 -7.37 13.22
CA GLU A 8 49.75 -6.25 12.62
C GLU A 8 48.79 -6.71 11.49
N ASN A 9 49.19 -7.69 10.67
CA ASN A 9 48.32 -8.25 9.63
C ASN A 9 47.17 -9.07 10.22
N ASN A 10 47.37 -9.78 11.32
CA ASN A 10 46.30 -10.53 12.00
C ASN A 10 45.33 -9.62 12.77
N GLU A 11 45.79 -8.53 13.36
CA GLU A 11 44.92 -7.53 13.98
C GLU A 11 44.09 -6.78 12.93
N ASN A 12 44.71 -6.38 11.82
CA ASN A 12 43.99 -5.73 10.71
C ASN A 12 42.95 -6.66 10.06
N GLN A 13 43.27 -7.96 9.85
CA GLN A 13 42.29 -8.94 9.38
C GLN A 13 41.17 -9.21 10.39
N ASN A 14 41.41 -9.19 11.69
CA ASN A 14 40.40 -9.34 12.73
C ASN A 14 39.50 -8.10 12.84
N ILE A 15 40.05 -6.90 12.59
CA ILE A 15 39.30 -5.66 12.56
C ILE A 15 38.42 -5.58 11.29
N GLU A 16 38.94 -6.00 10.15
CA GLU A 16 38.17 -6.08 8.88
C GLU A 16 37.08 -7.15 8.96
N ASN A 17 37.34 -8.31 9.50
CA ASN A 17 36.34 -9.36 9.71
C ASN A 17 35.26 -8.96 10.71
N LYS A 18 35.59 -8.22 11.78
CA LYS A 18 34.60 -7.65 12.71
C LYS A 18 33.76 -6.54 12.06
N LYS A 19 34.35 -5.70 11.20
CA LYS A 19 33.59 -4.68 10.43
C LYS A 19 32.66 -5.32 9.40
N ASN A 20 33.12 -6.35 8.70
CA ASN A 20 32.33 -7.07 7.70
C ASN A 20 31.15 -7.85 8.33
N ASN A 21 31.38 -8.50 9.49
CA ASN A 21 30.27 -9.15 10.22
C ASN A 21 29.25 -8.15 10.74
N ASN A 22 29.68 -6.99 11.27
CA ASN A 22 28.78 -5.96 11.76
C ASN A 22 27.95 -5.32 10.61
N PHE A 23 28.55 -5.16 9.43
CA PHE A 23 27.85 -4.62 8.27
C PHE A 23 26.84 -5.64 7.67
N SER A 24 27.16 -6.94 7.72
CA SER A 24 26.23 -8.00 7.31
C SER A 24 24.98 -8.05 8.20
N GLU A 25 25.12 -7.90 9.51
CA GLU A 25 23.98 -7.81 10.44
C GLU A 25 23.12 -6.56 10.17
N ILE A 26 23.74 -5.43 9.83
CA ILE A 26 23.03 -4.19 9.49
C ILE A 26 22.27 -4.36 8.15
N GLN A 27 22.87 -5.02 7.16
CA GLN A 27 22.19 -5.34 5.90
C GLN A 27 20.99 -6.25 6.10
N GLU A 28 21.11 -7.24 6.99
CA GLU A 28 19.99 -8.13 7.32
C GLU A 28 18.85 -7.34 8.00
N LYS A 29 19.18 -6.48 8.98
CA LYS A 29 18.21 -5.60 9.65
C LYS A 29 17.52 -4.68 8.66
N TYR A 30 18.27 -4.05 7.77
CA TYR A 30 17.77 -3.18 6.71
C TYR A 30 16.77 -3.90 5.79
N THR A 31 17.16 -5.08 5.32
CA THR A 31 16.30 -5.89 4.44
C THR A 31 15.02 -6.33 5.13
N LYS A 32 15.11 -6.73 6.41
CA LYS A 32 13.96 -7.13 7.21
C LYS A 32 12.97 -5.97 7.38
N LEU A 33 13.47 -4.80 7.77
CA LEU A 33 12.67 -3.60 8.00
C LEU A 33 12.00 -3.12 6.70
N ARG A 34 12.71 -3.15 5.59
CA ARG A 34 12.17 -2.82 4.27
C ARG A 34 11.02 -3.74 3.87
N ASN A 35 11.19 -5.05 4.01
CA ASN A 35 10.16 -6.03 3.68
C ASN A 35 8.91 -5.88 4.57
N GLU A 36 9.10 -5.55 5.83
CA GLU A 36 8.03 -5.29 6.78
C GLU A 36 7.22 -4.05 6.37
N ILE A 37 7.90 -2.96 6.02
CA ILE A 37 7.25 -1.75 5.53
C ILE A 37 6.49 -2.01 4.21
N GLU A 38 7.07 -2.75 3.26
CA GLU A 38 6.39 -3.10 2.01
C GLU A 38 5.15 -3.97 2.24
N TYR A 39 5.21 -4.89 3.21
CA TYR A 39 4.07 -5.69 3.62
C TYR A 39 2.93 -4.82 4.18
N HIS A 40 3.24 -3.91 5.11
CA HIS A 40 2.24 -3.00 5.66
C HIS A 40 1.70 -1.99 4.64
N ASN A 41 2.51 -1.54 3.71
CA ASN A 41 2.05 -0.75 2.56
C ASN A 41 0.98 -1.47 1.75
N ASN A 42 1.20 -2.76 1.47
CA ASN A 42 0.23 -3.55 0.71
C ASN A 42 -1.09 -3.70 1.46
N LEU A 43 -1.03 -4.02 2.76
CA LEU A 43 -2.22 -4.14 3.59
C LEU A 43 -3.01 -2.82 3.67
N TYR A 44 -2.32 -1.70 3.87
CA TYR A 44 -2.96 -0.39 4.03
C TYR A 44 -3.57 0.14 2.72
N TYR A 45 -2.78 0.15 1.63
CA TYR A 45 -3.18 0.83 0.40
C TYR A 45 -3.91 -0.05 -0.61
N ASN A 46 -3.66 -1.36 -0.62
CA ASN A 46 -4.21 -2.26 -1.63
C ASN A 46 -5.30 -3.19 -1.09
N GLU A 47 -5.23 -3.52 0.20
CA GLU A 47 -6.17 -4.47 0.82
C GLU A 47 -7.18 -3.77 1.74
N ASP A 48 -7.02 -2.45 1.96
CA ASP A 48 -7.83 -1.66 2.90
C ASP A 48 -7.94 -2.33 4.30
N ASN A 49 -6.88 -3.08 4.70
CA ASN A 49 -6.83 -3.89 5.93
C ASN A 49 -5.50 -3.72 6.68
N PRO A 50 -5.18 -2.52 7.19
CA PRO A 50 -3.97 -2.28 7.98
C PRO A 50 -3.99 -3.07 9.29
N ILE A 51 -2.85 -3.64 9.66
CA ILE A 51 -2.68 -4.42 10.91
C ILE A 51 -1.77 -3.74 11.92
N ILE A 52 -1.18 -2.60 11.59
CA ILE A 52 -0.43 -1.73 12.50
C ILE A 52 -0.99 -0.32 12.45
N SER A 53 -0.73 0.48 13.47
CA SER A 53 -1.11 1.89 13.51
C SER A 53 -0.26 2.72 12.53
N ASP A 54 -0.77 3.87 12.11
CA ASP A 54 -0.03 4.85 11.33
C ASP A 54 1.26 5.30 12.05
N MET A 55 1.20 5.39 13.38
CA MET A 55 2.35 5.76 14.21
C MET A 55 3.43 4.67 14.17
N GLU A 56 3.05 3.39 14.31
CA GLU A 56 3.98 2.25 14.19
C GLU A 56 4.57 2.17 12.78
N TYR A 57 3.75 2.34 11.76
CA TYR A 57 4.21 2.39 10.38
C TYR A 57 5.20 3.55 10.15
N ASP A 58 4.90 4.75 10.63
CA ASP A 58 5.79 5.90 10.53
C ASP A 58 7.08 5.71 11.35
N PHE A 59 7.02 4.96 12.48
CA PHE A 59 8.20 4.57 13.23
C PHE A 59 9.12 3.64 12.43
N LEU A 60 8.56 2.62 11.76
CA LEU A 60 9.32 1.75 10.86
C LEU A 60 9.97 2.55 9.71
N ILE A 61 9.23 3.47 9.10
CA ILE A 61 9.75 4.38 8.06
C ILE A 61 10.88 5.27 8.61
N ARG A 62 10.74 5.78 9.84
CA ARG A 62 11.77 6.62 10.49
C ARG A 62 13.03 5.80 10.76
N GLU A 63 12.89 4.61 11.31
CA GLU A 63 14.01 3.70 11.59
C GLU A 63 14.75 3.32 10.30
N LEU A 64 14.03 3.04 9.21
CA LEU A 64 14.62 2.77 7.90
C LEU A 64 15.40 3.99 7.38
N LYS A 65 14.85 5.21 7.51
CA LYS A 65 15.54 6.45 7.13
C LYS A 65 16.81 6.70 7.93
N GLU A 66 16.79 6.44 9.23
CA GLU A 66 17.98 6.59 10.11
C GLU A 66 19.08 5.61 9.69
N LEU A 67 18.71 4.37 9.35
CA LEU A 67 19.66 3.39 8.82
C LEU A 67 20.27 3.85 7.49
N GLU A 68 19.45 4.36 6.57
CA GLU A 68 19.88 4.88 5.27
C GLU A 68 20.79 6.10 5.39
N GLN A 69 20.51 6.99 6.35
CA GLN A 69 21.37 8.15 6.63
C GLN A 69 22.71 7.77 7.28
N LYS A 70 22.68 6.79 8.18
CA LYS A 70 23.88 6.33 8.90
C LYS A 70 24.79 5.46 8.03
N TYR A 71 24.21 4.71 7.09
CA TYR A 71 24.90 3.77 6.20
C TYR A 71 24.44 3.98 4.75
N PRO A 72 24.91 5.05 4.07
CA PRO A 72 24.51 5.35 2.69
C PRO A 72 24.81 4.21 1.70
N GLU A 73 25.74 3.32 2.03
CA GLU A 73 26.07 2.13 1.23
C GLU A 73 24.90 1.16 1.12
N LEU A 74 23.95 1.17 2.06
CA LEU A 74 22.72 0.37 2.00
C LEU A 74 21.84 0.79 0.81
N LEU A 75 21.83 2.07 0.46
CA LEU A 75 21.14 2.56 -0.74
C LEU A 75 21.81 2.07 -2.03
N GLU A 76 23.14 1.90 -2.00
CA GLU A 76 23.89 1.31 -3.11
C GLU A 76 23.69 -0.19 -3.24
N TYR A 77 23.46 -0.89 -2.13
CA TYR A 77 23.11 -2.32 -2.11
C TYR A 77 21.76 -2.57 -2.81
N ASN A 78 20.89 -1.57 -2.83
CA ASN A 78 19.61 -1.56 -3.57
C ASN A 78 19.74 -1.23 -5.07
N LYS A 79 20.90 -1.36 -5.70
CA LYS A 79 21.14 -1.11 -7.14
C LYS A 79 20.26 -1.92 -8.11
N ASN A 80 19.29 -2.67 -7.59
CA ASN A 80 18.27 -3.37 -8.37
C ASN A 80 17.21 -2.46 -8.99
N GLY A 81 17.32 -1.13 -8.88
CA GLY A 81 16.43 -0.16 -9.56
C GLY A 81 15.10 0.09 -8.87
N GLU A 82 14.90 -0.49 -7.68
CA GLU A 82 13.74 -0.19 -6.85
C GLU A 82 14.08 0.89 -5.81
N ASN A 83 13.30 1.97 -5.82
CA ASN A 83 13.42 3.00 -4.79
C ASN A 83 13.08 2.41 -3.42
N SER A 84 13.75 2.90 -2.38
CA SER A 84 13.41 2.54 -1.00
C SER A 84 11.93 2.82 -0.70
N PRO A 85 11.28 2.05 0.18
CA PRO A 85 9.95 2.42 0.71
C PRO A 85 9.92 3.83 1.30
N THR A 86 11.05 4.34 1.77
CA THR A 86 11.17 5.73 2.24
C THR A 86 10.99 6.77 1.13
N GLU A 87 11.13 6.37 -0.14
CA GLU A 87 10.98 7.22 -1.33
C GLU A 87 9.72 6.94 -2.16
N LYS A 88 9.00 5.82 -1.91
CA LYS A 88 7.76 5.46 -2.62
C LYS A 88 6.53 6.03 -1.91
N ILE A 89 5.53 6.50 -2.68
CA ILE A 89 4.16 6.74 -2.21
C ILE A 89 3.45 5.40 -2.30
N GLY A 90 2.78 4.98 -1.22
CA GLY A 90 2.06 3.70 -1.20
C GLY A 90 0.79 3.73 -2.07
N GLY A 91 0.36 2.56 -2.54
CA GLY A 91 -0.85 2.34 -3.32
C GLY A 91 -0.58 2.00 -4.79
N THR A 92 -1.38 1.07 -5.33
CA THR A 92 -1.38 0.72 -6.75
C THR A 92 -2.79 0.82 -7.31
N ALA A 93 -2.95 1.36 -8.52
CA ALA A 93 -4.24 1.44 -9.19
C ALA A 93 -4.78 0.04 -9.54
N SER A 94 -6.07 -0.20 -9.27
CA SER A 94 -6.77 -1.46 -9.54
C SER A 94 -6.90 -1.72 -11.05
N GLU A 95 -7.00 -3.00 -11.44
CA GLU A 95 -7.20 -3.38 -12.85
C GLU A 95 -8.65 -3.20 -13.34
N LYS A 96 -9.59 -2.87 -12.45
CA LYS A 96 -11.02 -2.70 -12.80
C LYS A 96 -11.34 -1.38 -13.50
N PHE A 97 -10.50 -0.36 -13.30
CA PHE A 97 -10.65 0.97 -13.84
C PHE A 97 -9.48 1.31 -14.76
N SER A 98 -9.72 2.14 -15.76
CA SER A 98 -8.64 2.64 -16.61
C SER A 98 -7.63 3.43 -15.79
N LYS A 99 -6.34 3.22 -16.07
CA LYS A 99 -5.25 3.89 -15.38
C LYS A 99 -4.96 5.23 -16.03
N VAL A 100 -4.88 6.28 -15.22
CA VAL A 100 -4.61 7.65 -15.66
C VAL A 100 -3.41 8.21 -14.93
N ARG A 101 -2.47 8.78 -15.69
CA ARG A 101 -1.32 9.46 -15.11
C ARG A 101 -1.67 10.89 -14.76
N HIS A 102 -1.38 11.29 -13.52
CA HIS A 102 -1.58 12.67 -13.05
C HIS A 102 -0.70 13.66 -13.84
N ARG A 103 -1.28 14.79 -14.25
CA ARG A 103 -0.53 15.89 -14.91
C ARG A 103 0.51 16.50 -13.97
N VAL A 104 0.15 16.62 -12.70
CA VAL A 104 1.02 17.00 -11.58
C VAL A 104 0.94 15.89 -10.54
N PRO A 105 2.06 15.35 -10.03
CA PRO A 105 2.02 14.28 -9.04
C PRO A 105 1.20 14.64 -7.80
N MET A 106 0.46 13.67 -7.25
CA MET A 106 -0.23 13.80 -5.96
C MET A 106 0.70 13.35 -4.85
N LEU A 107 1.32 14.31 -4.17
CA LEU A 107 2.28 14.04 -3.10
C LEU A 107 1.58 13.67 -1.79
N SER A 108 2.27 12.89 -0.96
CA SER A 108 1.90 12.68 0.44
C SER A 108 2.37 13.86 1.30
N LEU A 109 1.90 13.93 2.55
CA LEU A 109 2.41 14.87 3.55
C LEU A 109 3.35 14.14 4.52
N SER A 110 4.33 14.85 5.06
CA SER A 110 5.11 14.35 6.19
C SER A 110 4.26 14.45 7.45
N ASN A 111 4.24 13.37 8.24
CA ASN A 111 3.47 13.31 9.48
C ASN A 111 4.30 13.81 10.68
N THR A 112 3.62 14.42 11.65
CA THR A 112 4.12 14.78 12.98
C THR A 112 3.09 14.40 14.03
N TYR A 113 3.55 14.15 15.26
CA TYR A 113 2.71 13.64 16.34
C TYR A 113 2.79 14.50 17.61
N ASN A 114 3.66 15.49 17.62
CA ASN A 114 3.82 16.41 18.75
C ASN A 114 4.17 17.83 18.28
N ILE A 115 3.96 18.79 19.17
CA ILE A 115 4.17 20.23 18.89
C ILE A 115 5.65 20.54 18.59
N SER A 116 6.59 19.87 19.25
CA SER A 116 8.02 20.06 19.00
C SER A 116 8.42 19.76 17.54
N GLU A 117 7.82 18.76 16.92
CA GLU A 117 8.06 18.43 15.51
C GLU A 117 7.50 19.51 14.55
N ILE A 118 6.39 20.19 14.95
CA ILE A 118 5.86 21.33 14.20
C ILE A 118 6.76 22.56 14.37
N GLU A 119 7.30 22.79 15.57
CA GLU A 119 8.32 23.84 15.79
C GLU A 119 9.55 23.61 14.91
N ASP A 120 9.98 22.37 14.78
CA ASP A 120 11.12 22.04 13.92
C ASP A 120 10.79 22.21 12.44
N PHE A 121 9.55 21.99 12.02
CA PHE A 121 9.07 22.35 10.70
C PHE A 121 9.16 23.87 10.47
N ASP A 122 8.66 24.70 11.40
CA ASP A 122 8.74 26.16 11.33
C ASP A 122 10.20 26.66 11.24
N LYS A 123 11.09 26.09 12.10
CA LYS A 123 12.53 26.40 12.06
C LYS A 123 13.17 26.06 10.71
N ARG A 124 12.82 24.90 10.12
CA ARG A 124 13.33 24.48 8.80
C ARG A 124 12.84 25.41 7.70
N VAL A 125 11.55 25.78 7.68
CA VAL A 125 10.98 26.70 6.71
C VAL A 125 11.70 28.05 6.80
N LYS A 126 11.83 28.64 7.98
CA LYS A 126 12.52 29.90 8.22
C LYS A 126 13.99 29.85 7.81
N LYS A 127 14.70 28.76 8.11
CA LYS A 127 16.10 28.57 7.74
C LYS A 127 16.31 28.58 6.23
N ILE A 128 15.42 27.93 5.46
CA ILE A 128 15.51 27.90 4.00
C ILE A 128 15.25 29.30 3.42
N ILE A 129 14.21 30.00 3.88
CA ILE A 129 13.86 31.36 3.43
C ILE A 129 15.01 32.33 3.69
N LEU A 130 15.65 32.27 4.87
CA LEU A 130 16.79 33.11 5.23
C LEU A 130 18.03 32.82 4.36
N ALA A 131 18.27 31.55 4.02
CA ALA A 131 19.43 31.16 3.19
C ALA A 131 19.35 31.73 1.76
N GLU A 132 18.14 31.96 1.25
CA GLU A 132 17.89 32.55 -0.07
C GLU A 132 17.84 34.10 -0.06
N ASN A 133 18.25 34.75 1.05
CA ASN A 133 18.27 36.22 1.22
C ASN A 133 16.91 36.92 1.00
N ILE A 134 15.80 36.22 1.31
CA ILE A 134 14.45 36.75 1.18
C ILE A 134 14.04 37.39 2.52
N GLU A 135 14.76 38.40 2.96
CA GLU A 135 14.61 39.01 4.30
C GLU A 135 13.20 39.59 4.57
N ASN A 136 12.50 40.06 3.56
CA ASN A 136 11.16 40.63 3.73
C ASN A 136 10.07 39.55 4.00
N ASN A 137 10.26 38.32 3.56
CA ASN A 137 9.24 37.26 3.70
C ASN A 137 9.37 36.44 5.00
N SER A 138 10.52 36.50 5.67
CA SER A 138 10.73 35.76 6.94
C SER A 138 10.04 36.40 8.15
N LYS A 139 9.74 37.70 8.10
CA LYS A 139 9.07 38.43 9.16
C LYS A 139 7.54 38.30 9.15
N GLU A 140 6.95 37.90 8.02
CA GLU A 140 5.49 37.77 7.84
C GLU A 140 5.11 36.37 7.31
N LEU A 141 5.82 35.33 7.78
CA LEU A 141 5.48 33.97 7.39
C LEU A 141 4.10 33.60 7.95
N GLU A 142 3.19 33.33 7.04
CA GLU A 142 1.81 32.95 7.34
C GLU A 142 1.61 31.44 7.13
N TYR A 143 0.93 30.81 8.07
CA TYR A 143 0.48 29.42 7.96
C TYR A 143 -1.04 29.37 7.86
N ILE A 144 -1.54 28.42 7.09
CA ILE A 144 -2.95 28.03 7.07
C ILE A 144 -3.06 26.68 7.77
N LEU A 145 -3.93 26.64 8.78
CA LEU A 145 -4.36 25.43 9.45
C LEU A 145 -5.67 24.97 8.81
N GLU A 146 -5.72 23.72 8.41
CA GLU A 146 -6.90 23.07 7.85
C GLU A 146 -7.07 21.67 8.42
N LEU A 147 -8.27 21.08 8.29
CA LEU A 147 -8.52 19.72 8.72
C LEU A 147 -7.88 18.72 7.78
N LYS A 148 -7.26 17.68 8.33
CA LYS A 148 -6.83 16.49 7.60
C LYS A 148 -8.00 15.51 7.53
N LEU A 149 -8.71 15.54 6.41
CA LEU A 149 -9.84 14.66 6.17
C LEU A 149 -9.38 13.21 6.06
N ASP A 150 -10.15 12.29 6.62
CA ASP A 150 -9.93 10.86 6.48
C ASP A 150 -10.89 10.25 5.46
N GLY A 151 -10.39 10.08 4.24
CA GLY A 151 -11.18 9.65 3.09
C GLY A 151 -10.34 9.10 1.96
N LEU A 152 -10.80 9.29 0.73
CA LEU A 152 -10.13 8.93 -0.51
C LEU A 152 -9.76 10.19 -1.30
N SER A 153 -8.47 10.43 -1.48
CA SER A 153 -7.99 11.59 -2.24
C SER A 153 -8.37 11.49 -3.72
N ILE A 154 -8.84 12.59 -4.28
CA ILE A 154 -9.33 12.70 -5.65
C ILE A 154 -8.76 13.94 -6.35
N SER A 155 -8.45 13.82 -7.64
CA SER A 155 -8.19 14.91 -8.56
C SER A 155 -9.34 15.04 -9.54
N LEU A 156 -9.95 16.23 -9.61
CA LEU A 156 -11.05 16.58 -10.51
C LEU A 156 -10.54 17.51 -11.59
N ILE A 157 -10.72 17.14 -12.86
CA ILE A 157 -10.27 17.91 -14.02
C ILE A 157 -11.47 18.45 -14.75
N TYR A 158 -11.49 19.77 -14.91
CA TYR A 158 -12.52 20.49 -15.65
C TYR A 158 -11.91 21.10 -16.89
N GLU A 159 -12.63 21.00 -18.01
CA GLU A 159 -12.30 21.67 -19.26
C GLU A 159 -13.53 22.49 -19.71
N ASN A 160 -13.29 23.78 -19.98
CA ASN A 160 -14.37 24.72 -20.32
C ASN A 160 -15.55 24.67 -19.34
N GLY A 161 -15.24 24.59 -18.05
CA GLY A 161 -16.22 24.51 -16.97
C GLY A 161 -16.95 23.19 -16.80
N MET A 162 -16.67 22.17 -17.61
CA MET A 162 -17.31 20.84 -17.51
C MET A 162 -16.36 19.83 -16.88
N LEU A 163 -16.88 18.98 -15.96
CA LEU A 163 -16.12 17.86 -15.39
C LEU A 163 -15.86 16.83 -16.47
N VAL A 164 -14.59 16.71 -16.88
CA VAL A 164 -14.17 15.76 -17.93
C VAL A 164 -13.53 14.51 -17.36
N GLN A 165 -12.82 14.62 -16.22
CA GLN A 165 -12.13 13.47 -15.64
C GLN A 165 -12.01 13.60 -14.11
N ALA A 166 -12.10 12.46 -13.42
CA ALA A 166 -11.85 12.33 -11.99
C ALA A 166 -10.94 11.13 -11.73
N VAL A 167 -9.82 11.35 -11.04
CA VAL A 167 -8.74 10.37 -10.89
C VAL A 167 -8.39 10.19 -9.42
N THR A 168 -8.38 8.95 -8.91
CA THR A 168 -7.90 8.64 -7.55
C THR A 168 -6.41 8.89 -7.43
N ARG A 169 -5.90 9.07 -6.21
CA ARG A 169 -4.45 9.32 -6.00
C ARG A 169 -3.58 8.19 -6.57
N GLY A 170 -3.97 6.92 -6.39
CA GLY A 170 -3.15 5.77 -6.74
C GLY A 170 -1.78 5.82 -6.02
N ASP A 171 -0.70 5.60 -6.78
CA ASP A 171 0.69 5.72 -6.32
C ASP A 171 1.24 7.16 -6.34
N GLY A 172 0.37 8.13 -6.52
CA GLY A 172 0.71 9.56 -6.65
C GLY A 172 1.12 9.98 -8.06
N GLN A 173 1.45 9.06 -8.94
CA GLN A 173 1.73 9.30 -10.36
C GLN A 173 0.65 8.75 -11.28
N VAL A 174 0.09 7.58 -10.95
CA VAL A 174 -0.95 6.90 -11.71
C VAL A 174 -2.09 6.54 -10.77
N GLY A 175 -3.29 7.01 -11.09
CA GLY A 175 -4.54 6.71 -10.38
C GLY A 175 -5.54 5.98 -11.24
N GLU A 176 -6.72 5.71 -10.67
CA GLU A 176 -7.87 5.08 -11.32
C GLU A 176 -8.81 6.16 -11.85
N ASP A 177 -9.30 6.02 -13.09
CA ASP A 177 -10.36 6.86 -13.63
C ASP A 177 -11.71 6.43 -13.04
N VAL A 178 -12.26 7.27 -12.18
CA VAL A 178 -13.54 7.04 -11.49
C VAL A 178 -14.59 8.08 -11.89
N THR A 179 -14.42 8.70 -13.04
CA THR A 179 -15.22 9.83 -13.51
C THR A 179 -16.72 9.56 -13.45
N GLU A 180 -17.16 8.40 -13.93
CA GLU A 180 -18.59 8.06 -13.95
C GLU A 180 -19.18 7.94 -12.53
N ASN A 181 -18.42 7.36 -11.60
CA ASN A 181 -18.84 7.23 -10.20
C ASN A 181 -18.86 8.58 -9.48
N ILE A 182 -17.88 9.43 -9.77
CA ILE A 182 -17.81 10.79 -9.20
C ILE A 182 -18.97 11.67 -9.64
N ARG A 183 -19.48 11.48 -10.85
CA ARG A 183 -20.66 12.21 -11.34
C ARG A 183 -21.94 11.94 -10.55
N GLU A 184 -21.98 10.85 -9.80
CA GLU A 184 -23.13 10.50 -8.94
C GLU A 184 -23.06 11.16 -7.55
N ILE A 185 -21.95 11.84 -7.21
CA ILE A 185 -21.82 12.58 -5.95
C ILE A 185 -22.44 13.98 -6.12
N PRO A 186 -23.55 14.31 -5.43
CA PRO A 186 -24.30 15.55 -5.66
C PRO A 186 -23.52 16.84 -5.36
N THR A 187 -22.54 16.75 -4.44
CA THR A 187 -21.73 17.90 -3.99
C THR A 187 -20.60 18.27 -4.94
N ILE A 188 -20.36 17.44 -5.97
CA ILE A 188 -19.37 17.72 -7.02
C ILE A 188 -20.08 18.35 -8.22
N PRO A 189 -19.81 19.61 -8.56
CA PRO A 189 -20.46 20.28 -9.69
C PRO A 189 -20.07 19.62 -11.02
N LYS A 190 -21.06 19.13 -11.78
CA LYS A 190 -20.81 18.61 -13.15
C LYS A 190 -20.42 19.76 -14.11
N LYS A 191 -20.85 20.98 -13.78
CA LYS A 191 -20.54 22.22 -14.50
C LYS A 191 -20.23 23.34 -13.50
N LEU A 192 -19.11 24.03 -13.71
CA LEU A 192 -18.71 25.18 -12.90
C LEU A 192 -19.55 26.42 -13.22
N LYS A 193 -19.56 27.39 -12.32
CA LYS A 193 -20.20 28.69 -12.52
C LYS A 193 -19.52 29.53 -13.58
N GLU A 194 -18.23 29.28 -13.84
CA GLU A 194 -17.42 29.96 -14.84
C GLU A 194 -16.92 28.95 -15.89
N ASN A 195 -16.76 29.42 -17.14
CA ASN A 195 -16.27 28.59 -18.24
C ASN A 195 -14.73 28.57 -18.24
N ILE A 196 -14.15 27.83 -17.30
CA ILE A 196 -12.71 27.77 -17.06
C ILE A 196 -12.22 26.31 -17.04
N SER A 197 -10.97 26.10 -17.45
CA SER A 197 -10.29 24.82 -17.37
C SER A 197 -9.33 24.80 -16.18
N LEU A 198 -9.48 23.83 -15.27
CA LEU A 198 -8.67 23.72 -14.06
C LEU A 198 -8.61 22.28 -13.52
N GLU A 199 -7.66 22.04 -12.65
CA GLU A 199 -7.55 20.82 -11.83
C GLU A 199 -7.65 21.20 -10.35
N VAL A 200 -8.60 20.59 -9.63
CA VAL A 200 -8.76 20.75 -8.19
C VAL A 200 -8.64 19.40 -7.48
N ARG A 201 -8.12 19.42 -6.26
CA ARG A 201 -7.94 18.23 -5.45
C ARG A 201 -8.67 18.33 -4.13
N GLY A 202 -9.17 17.20 -3.68
CA GLY A 202 -9.92 17.10 -2.46
C GLY A 202 -9.95 15.68 -1.91
N GLU A 203 -10.84 15.49 -0.95
CA GLU A 203 -11.08 14.19 -0.32
C GLU A 203 -12.53 13.81 -0.47
N ILE A 204 -12.79 12.58 -0.93
CA ILE A 204 -14.11 11.96 -0.88
C ILE A 204 -14.24 11.31 0.48
N ILE A 205 -15.30 11.63 1.18
CA ILE A 205 -15.61 11.09 2.50
C ILE A 205 -16.98 10.43 2.50
N LEU A 206 -17.20 9.56 3.46
CA LEU A 206 -18.55 9.11 3.83
C LEU A 206 -18.91 9.78 5.15
N PRO A 207 -19.95 10.65 5.20
CA PRO A 207 -20.43 11.22 6.44
C PRO A 207 -20.75 10.17 7.49
N ILE A 208 -20.46 10.43 8.77
CA ILE A 208 -20.70 9.50 9.88
C ILE A 208 -22.18 9.10 9.94
N SER A 209 -23.06 10.05 9.70
CA SER A 209 -24.52 9.81 9.61
C SER A 209 -24.87 8.80 8.50
N SER A 210 -24.27 8.92 7.32
CA SER A 210 -24.46 7.98 6.20
C SER A 210 -23.84 6.61 6.50
N PHE A 211 -22.66 6.59 7.10
CA PHE A 211 -21.97 5.36 7.51
C PHE A 211 -22.81 4.54 8.50
N ASN A 212 -23.36 5.19 9.52
CA ASN A 212 -24.20 4.54 10.52
C ASN A 212 -25.49 3.98 9.88
N ARG A 213 -26.12 4.73 8.98
CA ARG A 213 -27.32 4.28 8.23
C ARG A 213 -27.01 3.04 7.40
N ILE A 214 -25.92 3.06 6.62
CA ILE A 214 -25.54 1.94 5.75
C ILE A 214 -25.20 0.70 6.58
N ASN A 215 -24.49 0.85 7.69
CA ASN A 215 -24.16 -0.28 8.55
C ASN A 215 -25.39 -0.87 9.21
N GLN A 216 -26.37 -0.04 9.60
CA GLN A 216 -27.64 -0.55 10.12
C GLN A 216 -28.42 -1.34 9.05
N GLU A 217 -28.50 -0.82 7.81
CA GLU A 217 -29.13 -1.51 6.68
C GLU A 217 -28.46 -2.87 6.41
N ARG A 218 -27.12 -2.92 6.42
CA ARG A 218 -26.34 -4.16 6.22
C ARG A 218 -26.54 -5.16 7.35
N GLU A 219 -26.58 -4.70 8.59
CA GLU A 219 -26.85 -5.54 9.76
C GLU A 219 -28.27 -6.15 9.71
N ASP A 220 -29.26 -5.37 9.33
CA ASP A 220 -30.65 -5.81 9.15
C ASP A 220 -30.76 -6.86 8.01
N GLU A 221 -29.91 -6.76 6.98
CA GLU A 221 -29.81 -7.70 5.88
C GLU A 221 -28.91 -8.90 6.18
N GLY A 222 -28.22 -8.91 7.33
CA GLY A 222 -27.28 -9.96 7.75
C GLY A 222 -25.97 -9.98 6.96
N GLU A 223 -25.59 -8.84 6.39
CA GLU A 223 -24.30 -8.61 5.73
C GLU A 223 -23.24 -8.11 6.71
N ASP A 224 -21.96 -8.29 6.35
CA ASP A 224 -20.86 -7.74 7.14
C ASP A 224 -20.85 -6.21 7.07
N VAL A 225 -20.77 -5.55 8.23
CA VAL A 225 -20.72 -4.09 8.34
C VAL A 225 -19.35 -3.55 7.90
N PHE A 226 -19.32 -2.31 7.44
CA PHE A 226 -18.06 -1.62 7.16
C PHE A 226 -17.32 -1.27 8.44
N ALA A 227 -15.99 -1.42 8.42
CA ALA A 227 -15.15 -1.18 9.59
C ALA A 227 -15.03 0.32 9.95
N ASN A 228 -14.94 1.21 8.95
CA ASN A 228 -14.86 2.65 9.13
C ASN A 228 -15.38 3.42 7.89
N PRO A 229 -15.67 4.73 8.02
CA PRO A 229 -16.14 5.58 6.92
C PRO A 229 -15.18 5.66 5.73
N ARG A 230 -13.86 5.70 5.96
CA ARG A 230 -12.85 5.77 4.90
C ARG A 230 -12.87 4.53 4.00
N ASN A 231 -12.87 3.33 4.58
CA ASN A 231 -12.93 2.08 3.80
C ASN A 231 -14.26 1.95 3.07
N ALA A 232 -15.36 2.36 3.71
CA ALA A 232 -16.66 2.40 3.08
C ALA A 232 -16.71 3.37 1.88
N ALA A 233 -16.10 4.56 1.99
CA ALA A 233 -15.98 5.52 0.89
C ALA A 233 -15.12 4.96 -0.25
N SER A 234 -13.93 4.43 0.06
CA SER A 234 -13.01 3.84 -0.93
C SER A 234 -13.65 2.67 -1.67
N GLY A 235 -14.28 1.75 -0.95
CA GLY A 235 -15.00 0.62 -1.52
C GLY A 235 -16.20 1.04 -2.38
N THR A 236 -16.89 2.12 -2.00
CA THR A 236 -18.04 2.65 -2.75
C THR A 236 -17.61 3.26 -4.07
N ILE A 237 -16.58 4.09 -4.11
CA ILE A 237 -16.08 4.71 -5.35
C ILE A 237 -15.57 3.65 -6.34
N ARG A 238 -15.14 2.50 -5.88
CA ARG A 238 -14.69 1.38 -6.72
C ARG A 238 -15.80 0.39 -7.12
N GLN A 239 -17.08 0.72 -6.88
CA GLN A 239 -18.21 -0.08 -7.38
C GLN A 239 -18.36 0.07 -8.89
N LEU A 240 -18.72 -1.03 -9.56
CA LEU A 240 -19.02 -1.01 -11.00
C LEU A 240 -20.44 -0.48 -11.25
N ASP A 241 -21.33 -0.66 -10.30
CA ASP A 241 -22.68 -0.13 -10.34
C ASP A 241 -22.70 1.25 -9.66
N LYS A 242 -22.89 2.29 -10.47
CA LYS A 242 -22.92 3.67 -10.03
C LYS A 242 -24.18 4.03 -9.22
N THR A 243 -25.25 3.23 -9.28
CA THR A 243 -26.45 3.45 -8.45
C THR A 243 -26.13 3.31 -6.98
N ILE A 244 -25.26 2.35 -6.62
CA ILE A 244 -24.74 2.17 -5.25
C ILE A 244 -24.00 3.42 -4.77
N VAL A 245 -23.26 4.08 -5.67
CA VAL A 245 -22.54 5.32 -5.32
C VAL A 245 -23.51 6.46 -4.99
N ALA A 246 -24.57 6.58 -5.79
CA ALA A 246 -25.61 7.60 -5.59
C ALA A 246 -26.36 7.40 -4.25
N GLU A 247 -26.68 6.15 -3.89
CA GLU A 247 -27.49 5.80 -2.70
C GLU A 247 -26.71 5.93 -1.39
N ARG A 248 -25.39 5.71 -1.41
CA ARG A 248 -24.58 5.70 -0.18
C ARG A 248 -24.33 7.07 0.42
N GLY A 249 -24.56 8.16 -0.32
CA GLY A 249 -24.49 9.51 0.22
C GLY A 249 -23.07 9.98 0.51
N LEU A 250 -22.14 9.68 -0.40
CA LEU A 250 -20.78 10.22 -0.36
C LEU A 250 -20.77 11.75 -0.48
N ASP A 251 -19.75 12.37 0.09
CA ASP A 251 -19.49 13.80 0.01
C ASP A 251 -18.05 14.06 -0.45
N CYS A 252 -17.75 15.28 -0.92
CA CYS A 252 -16.43 15.66 -1.38
C CYS A 252 -16.08 17.08 -0.93
N TYR A 253 -14.94 17.23 -0.27
CA TYR A 253 -14.40 18.52 0.15
C TYR A 253 -13.10 18.83 -0.59
N LEU A 254 -13.07 19.97 -1.29
CA LEU A 254 -11.91 20.42 -2.05
C LEU A 254 -11.02 21.27 -1.15
N TYR A 255 -9.70 21.07 -1.26
CA TYR A 255 -8.70 21.75 -0.42
C TYR A 255 -7.46 22.23 -1.19
N TYR A 256 -7.40 22.03 -2.51
CA TYR A 256 -6.22 22.44 -3.28
C TYR A 256 -6.54 22.72 -4.74
N LEU A 257 -6.13 23.88 -5.23
CA LEU A 257 -6.17 24.27 -6.65
C LEU A 257 -4.77 24.05 -7.25
N VAL A 258 -4.66 23.20 -8.25
CA VAL A 258 -3.38 22.90 -8.91
C VAL A 258 -2.96 24.10 -9.77
N ASN A 259 -1.69 24.53 -9.63
CA ASN A 259 -1.10 25.66 -10.34
C ASN A 259 -1.95 26.95 -10.21
N ALA A 260 -2.34 27.29 -8.97
CA ALA A 260 -3.19 28.44 -8.64
C ALA A 260 -2.64 29.76 -9.20
N GLU A 261 -1.32 29.90 -9.35
CA GLU A 261 -0.66 31.09 -9.90
C GLU A 261 -1.06 31.36 -11.37
N ASN A 262 -1.43 30.33 -12.13
CA ASN A 262 -1.94 30.51 -13.51
C ASN A 262 -3.26 31.31 -13.56
N TYR A 263 -3.95 31.43 -12.42
CA TYR A 263 -5.20 32.19 -12.28
C TYR A 263 -4.98 33.53 -11.56
N GLY A 264 -3.71 33.94 -11.37
CA GLY A 264 -3.34 35.19 -10.68
C GLY A 264 -3.46 35.12 -9.15
N ILE A 265 -3.62 33.94 -8.59
CA ILE A 265 -3.79 33.69 -7.15
C ILE A 265 -2.41 33.53 -6.50
N LYS A 266 -2.19 34.22 -5.39
CA LYS A 266 -0.87 34.29 -4.74
C LYS A 266 -0.77 33.50 -3.45
N THR A 267 -1.88 33.20 -2.83
CA THR A 267 -1.91 32.52 -1.52
C THR A 267 -2.84 31.30 -1.53
N HIS A 268 -2.56 30.39 -0.61
CA HIS A 268 -3.40 29.20 -0.44
C HIS A 268 -4.83 29.58 -0.01
N LEU A 269 -4.98 30.53 0.91
CA LEU A 269 -6.30 30.99 1.34
C LEU A 269 -7.12 31.59 0.18
N GLU A 270 -6.51 32.46 -0.64
CA GLU A 270 -7.16 32.99 -1.85
C GLU A 270 -7.60 31.85 -2.80
N SER A 271 -6.79 30.77 -2.91
CA SER A 271 -7.14 29.64 -3.77
C SER A 271 -8.38 28.89 -3.26
N ILE A 272 -8.54 28.77 -1.95
CA ILE A 272 -9.74 28.18 -1.33
C ILE A 272 -10.97 29.04 -1.60
N GLU A 273 -10.86 30.34 -1.37
CA GLU A 273 -11.96 31.30 -1.67
C GLU A 273 -12.36 31.26 -3.15
N TYR A 274 -11.36 31.10 -4.05
CA TYR A 274 -11.63 31.01 -5.48
C TYR A 274 -12.37 29.75 -5.87
N ILE A 275 -11.96 28.56 -5.38
CA ILE A 275 -12.68 27.31 -5.67
C ILE A 275 -14.09 27.31 -5.08
N GLU A 276 -14.33 27.94 -3.93
CA GLU A 276 -15.66 28.14 -3.37
C GLU A 276 -16.53 29.02 -4.27
N LYS A 277 -15.99 30.10 -4.80
CA LYS A 277 -16.68 30.98 -5.75
C LYS A 277 -17.11 30.23 -7.00
N LEU A 278 -16.30 29.28 -7.48
CA LEU A 278 -16.62 28.42 -8.62
C LEU A 278 -17.73 27.39 -8.33
N GLY A 279 -18.10 27.20 -7.06
CA GLY A 279 -19.19 26.33 -6.63
C GLY A 279 -18.76 25.03 -5.97
N PHE A 280 -17.49 24.87 -5.68
CA PHE A 280 -17.00 23.70 -4.94
C PHE A 280 -17.28 23.77 -3.44
N LYS A 281 -17.48 22.62 -2.83
CA LYS A 281 -17.62 22.47 -1.39
C LYS A 281 -16.26 22.37 -0.72
N THR A 282 -16.07 23.10 0.37
CA THR A 282 -14.88 23.05 1.24
C THR A 282 -15.29 22.80 2.69
N THR A 283 -14.36 22.49 3.57
CA THR A 283 -14.64 22.33 5.02
C THR A 283 -15.02 23.63 5.70
N LYS A 284 -14.77 24.79 5.08
CA LYS A 284 -14.88 26.15 5.69
C LYS A 284 -13.92 26.38 6.86
N ILE A 285 -13.01 25.46 7.12
CA ILE A 285 -12.05 25.50 8.23
C ILE A 285 -10.66 25.68 7.64
N PHE A 286 -10.30 26.97 7.45
CA PHE A 286 -9.00 27.42 6.94
C PHE A 286 -8.59 28.64 7.77
N GLU A 287 -7.82 28.40 8.83
CA GLU A 287 -7.47 29.41 9.80
C GLU A 287 -6.04 29.91 9.55
N LYS A 288 -5.87 31.24 9.44
CA LYS A 288 -4.57 31.87 9.18
C LYS A 288 -3.85 32.23 10.47
N TYR A 289 -2.57 31.84 10.57
CA TYR A 289 -1.69 32.10 11.69
C TYR A 289 -0.36 32.69 11.27
N THR A 290 0.08 33.74 11.95
CA THR A 290 1.43 34.34 11.88
C THR A 290 2.24 34.06 13.16
N ASP A 291 1.55 33.72 14.23
CA ASP A 291 2.10 33.47 15.57
C ASP A 291 2.00 31.96 15.88
N PHE A 292 3.15 31.34 16.10
CA PHE A 292 3.24 29.90 16.37
C PHE A 292 2.48 29.50 17.66
N LYS A 293 2.51 30.35 18.70
CA LYS A 293 1.77 30.06 19.96
C LYS A 293 0.25 30.05 19.76
N LYS A 294 -0.26 30.85 18.82
CA LYS A 294 -1.68 30.83 18.47
C LYS A 294 -2.03 29.59 17.68
N LEU A 295 -1.13 29.17 16.77
CA LEU A 295 -1.27 27.93 16.01
C LEU A 295 -1.29 26.72 16.96
N GLU A 296 -0.40 26.66 17.96
CA GLU A 296 -0.37 25.60 18.97
C GLU A 296 -1.72 25.48 19.70
N LYS A 297 -2.24 26.61 20.21
CA LYS A 297 -3.57 26.63 20.86
C LYS A 297 -4.71 26.19 19.96
N ALA A 298 -4.63 26.47 18.67
CA ALA A 298 -5.63 26.01 17.71
C ALA A 298 -5.55 24.49 17.50
N ILE A 299 -4.35 23.92 17.49
CA ILE A 299 -4.15 22.47 17.42
C ILE A 299 -4.81 21.78 18.62
N ASP A 300 -4.55 22.28 19.83
CA ASP A 300 -5.16 21.75 21.06
C ASP A 300 -6.69 21.85 21.02
N LYS A 301 -7.24 22.98 20.55
CA LYS A 301 -8.68 23.17 20.39
C LYS A 301 -9.28 22.15 19.42
N TRP A 302 -8.65 21.91 18.27
CA TRP A 302 -9.14 21.00 17.26
C TRP A 302 -9.06 19.52 17.67
N HIS A 303 -8.26 19.17 18.67
CA HIS A 303 -8.25 17.83 19.25
C HIS A 303 -9.67 17.42 19.75
N ASP A 304 -10.44 18.34 20.32
CA ASP A 304 -11.79 18.06 20.79
C ASP A 304 -12.90 18.48 19.81
N ASP A 305 -12.74 19.62 19.14
CA ASP A 305 -13.78 20.15 18.27
C ASP A 305 -14.03 19.26 17.04
N ARG A 306 -13.02 18.50 16.55
CA ARG A 306 -13.18 17.54 15.46
C ARG A 306 -14.26 16.47 15.73
N LYS A 307 -14.46 16.07 16.99
CA LYS A 307 -15.44 15.05 17.41
C LYS A 307 -16.89 15.48 17.18
N LYS A 308 -17.14 16.78 16.91
CA LYS A 308 -18.46 17.34 16.63
C LYS A 308 -18.81 17.35 15.14
N LEU A 309 -17.88 16.98 14.29
CA LEU A 309 -18.06 16.97 12.84
C LEU A 309 -18.77 15.70 12.39
N ASP A 310 -19.57 15.78 11.33
CA ASP A 310 -20.21 14.61 10.70
C ASP A 310 -19.29 13.89 9.71
N TYR A 311 -17.96 14.01 9.89
CA TYR A 311 -16.96 13.31 9.12
C TYR A 311 -15.67 13.11 9.93
N GLU A 312 -14.94 12.06 9.62
CA GLU A 312 -13.70 11.72 10.33
C GLU A 312 -12.53 12.57 9.83
N THR A 313 -11.63 12.88 10.78
CA THR A 313 -10.36 13.59 10.53
C THR A 313 -9.27 12.94 11.35
N ASP A 314 -8.18 12.55 10.71
CA ASP A 314 -7.03 11.92 11.36
C ASP A 314 -5.97 12.93 11.84
N GLY A 315 -6.24 14.24 11.66
CA GLY A 315 -5.30 15.28 12.06
C GLY A 315 -5.62 16.66 11.51
N LEU A 316 -4.58 17.46 11.43
CA LEU A 316 -4.57 18.79 10.85
C LEU A 316 -3.49 18.89 9.79
N VAL A 317 -3.65 19.80 8.83
CA VAL A 317 -2.60 20.13 7.87
C VAL A 317 -2.21 21.58 8.05
N ILE A 318 -0.91 21.83 8.14
CA ILE A 318 -0.33 23.16 8.26
C ILE A 318 0.43 23.44 6.97
N LYS A 319 0.03 24.49 6.26
CA LYS A 319 0.62 24.89 4.97
C LYS A 319 1.15 26.31 5.05
N VAL A 320 2.27 26.58 4.40
CA VAL A 320 2.71 27.94 4.14
C VAL A 320 1.71 28.62 3.21
N ASN A 321 1.24 29.82 3.55
CA ASN A 321 0.16 30.48 2.80
C ASN A 321 0.60 31.03 1.43
N ASN A 322 1.82 31.54 1.32
CA ASN A 322 2.33 32.20 0.12
C ASN A 322 2.90 31.22 -0.91
N PHE A 323 2.32 31.13 -2.10
CA PHE A 323 2.75 30.23 -3.17
C PHE A 323 4.16 30.55 -3.71
N SER A 324 4.60 31.82 -3.71
CA SER A 324 5.95 32.16 -4.15
C SER A 324 7.05 31.47 -3.35
N LEU A 325 6.75 30.99 -2.14
CA LEU A 325 7.68 30.23 -1.30
C LEU A 325 7.71 28.72 -1.63
N TYR A 326 6.76 28.20 -2.40
CA TYR A 326 6.66 26.76 -2.65
C TYR A 326 7.83 26.22 -3.47
N GLU A 327 8.26 26.92 -4.52
CA GLU A 327 9.43 26.56 -5.31
C GLU A 327 10.72 26.66 -4.50
N ILE A 328 10.84 27.69 -3.66
CA ILE A 328 12.00 27.96 -2.81
C ILE A 328 12.16 26.86 -1.75
N LEU A 329 11.08 26.52 -1.07
CA LEU A 329 11.06 25.46 -0.07
C LEU A 329 11.23 24.08 -0.71
N GLY A 330 10.69 23.91 -1.92
CA GLY A 330 10.82 22.71 -2.72
C GLY A 330 10.11 21.50 -2.13
N TYR A 331 10.57 20.33 -2.60
CA TYR A 331 9.95 19.05 -2.32
C TYR A 331 10.99 18.02 -1.88
N THR A 332 10.56 17.03 -1.12
CA THR A 332 11.26 15.75 -0.99
C THR A 332 10.75 14.81 -2.08
N THR A 333 11.23 13.59 -2.14
CA THR A 333 10.75 12.57 -3.09
C THR A 333 9.24 12.30 -2.95
N LYS A 334 8.69 12.41 -1.72
CA LYS A 334 7.30 12.06 -1.40
C LYS A 334 6.42 13.23 -1.01
N SER A 335 6.98 14.28 -0.41
CA SER A 335 6.23 15.31 0.28
C SER A 335 6.76 16.71 0.00
N PRO A 336 5.88 17.72 0.01
CA PRO A 336 6.30 19.12 -0.05
C PRO A 336 6.98 19.52 1.27
N ARG A 337 7.93 20.46 1.20
CA ARG A 337 8.57 21.06 2.39
C ARG A 337 7.81 22.25 2.95
N TRP A 338 6.80 22.73 2.23
CA TRP A 338 5.94 23.85 2.60
C TRP A 338 4.65 23.43 3.32
N ALA A 339 4.43 22.12 3.51
CA ALA A 339 3.27 21.58 4.23
C ALA A 339 3.67 20.41 5.11
N ILE A 340 2.94 20.25 6.22
CA ILE A 340 3.12 19.16 7.17
C ILE A 340 1.75 18.75 7.74
N ALA A 341 1.58 17.46 8.04
CA ALA A 341 0.40 16.94 8.71
C ALA A 341 0.71 16.70 10.18
N TYR A 342 -0.14 17.23 11.06
CA TYR A 342 -0.16 16.88 12.47
C TYR A 342 -1.23 15.84 12.70
N LYS A 343 -0.85 14.65 13.16
CA LYS A 343 -1.78 13.59 13.53
C LYS A 343 -2.08 13.63 15.00
N PHE A 344 -3.36 13.57 15.35
CA PHE A 344 -3.75 13.47 16.75
C PHE A 344 -3.27 12.13 17.34
N PRO A 345 -2.88 12.10 18.62
CA PRO A 345 -2.64 10.84 19.30
C PRO A 345 -3.87 9.93 19.17
N ALA A 346 -3.63 8.64 18.98
CA ALA A 346 -4.70 7.65 18.96
C ALA A 346 -5.48 7.71 20.30
N GLU A 347 -6.79 7.58 20.20
CA GLU A 347 -7.62 7.47 21.41
C GLU A 347 -7.25 6.21 22.16
N GLN A 348 -6.93 6.35 23.44
CA GLN A 348 -6.58 5.25 24.33
C GLN A 348 -7.61 5.10 25.42
N VAL A 349 -8.07 3.88 25.65
CA VAL A 349 -9.07 3.60 26.68
C VAL A 349 -8.57 2.47 27.58
N LYS A 350 -8.81 2.61 28.88
CA LYS A 350 -8.53 1.54 29.85
C LYS A 350 -9.70 0.56 29.90
N THR A 351 -9.39 -0.73 29.84
CA THR A 351 -10.36 -1.83 30.02
C THR A 351 -9.69 -3.02 30.67
N LYS A 352 -10.48 -4.00 31.13
CA LYS A 352 -9.99 -5.21 31.77
C LYS A 352 -9.77 -6.33 30.75
N LEU A 353 -8.61 -7.01 30.82
CA LEU A 353 -8.32 -8.23 30.09
C LEU A 353 -8.97 -9.42 30.81
N MET A 354 -10.04 -9.94 30.22
CA MET A 354 -10.85 -11.01 30.82
C MET A 354 -10.29 -12.39 30.54
N ASP A 355 -9.78 -12.60 29.34
CA ASP A 355 -9.24 -13.90 28.87
C ASP A 355 -8.36 -13.70 27.63
N VAL A 356 -7.64 -14.75 27.22
CA VAL A 356 -6.86 -14.77 25.97
C VAL A 356 -7.23 -15.98 25.15
N THR A 357 -7.67 -15.74 23.92
CA THR A 357 -7.94 -16.78 22.93
C THR A 357 -6.81 -16.88 21.91
N PHE A 358 -6.65 -18.06 21.32
CA PHE A 358 -5.57 -18.31 20.35
C PHE A 358 -6.17 -18.64 18.98
N GLN A 359 -5.83 -17.84 17.97
CA GLN A 359 -6.28 -18.01 16.60
C GLN A 359 -5.19 -18.67 15.74
N VAL A 360 -5.62 -19.54 14.82
CA VAL A 360 -4.71 -20.21 13.88
C VAL A 360 -4.74 -19.47 12.54
N GLY A 361 -3.61 -18.92 12.14
CA GLY A 361 -3.46 -18.26 10.84
C GLY A 361 -3.30 -19.25 9.67
N ARG A 362 -3.35 -18.77 8.43
CA ARG A 362 -3.20 -19.56 7.19
C ARG A 362 -1.91 -20.40 7.18
N THR A 363 -0.83 -19.86 7.67
CA THR A 363 0.48 -20.55 7.74
C THR A 363 0.63 -21.45 8.97
N GLY A 364 -0.41 -21.53 9.82
CA GLY A 364 -0.41 -22.26 11.08
C GLY A 364 0.09 -21.43 12.28
N VAL A 365 0.50 -20.19 12.09
CA VAL A 365 0.93 -19.31 13.19
C VAL A 365 -0.20 -19.11 14.18
N ILE A 366 0.11 -19.25 15.46
CA ILE A 366 -0.82 -19.01 16.57
C ILE A 366 -0.72 -17.55 16.99
N THR A 367 -1.83 -16.84 16.87
CA THR A 367 -1.92 -15.41 17.26
C THR A 367 -2.76 -15.29 18.52
N PRO A 368 -2.20 -14.73 19.62
CA PRO A 368 -2.96 -14.47 20.83
C PRO A 368 -3.87 -13.24 20.64
N VAL A 369 -5.11 -13.34 21.11
CA VAL A 369 -6.13 -12.29 21.05
C VAL A 369 -6.71 -12.06 22.45
N ALA A 370 -6.66 -10.83 22.91
CA ALA A 370 -7.27 -10.42 24.18
C ALA A 370 -8.79 -10.42 24.07
N GLU A 371 -9.47 -11.09 24.99
CA GLU A 371 -10.89 -10.93 25.24
C GLU A 371 -11.06 -9.89 26.35
N LEU A 372 -11.72 -8.77 26.04
CA LEU A 372 -11.78 -7.59 26.88
C LEU A 372 -13.17 -7.38 27.47
N GLU A 373 -13.23 -6.74 28.64
CA GLU A 373 -14.45 -6.11 29.06
C GLU A 373 -14.86 -5.06 28.01
N ALA A 374 -16.14 -5.07 27.61
CA ALA A 374 -16.60 -4.22 26.52
C ALA A 374 -16.38 -2.73 26.81
N VAL A 375 -15.69 -2.04 25.93
CA VAL A 375 -15.36 -0.63 26.08
C VAL A 375 -15.60 0.14 24.78
N ASN A 376 -16.10 1.38 24.88
CA ASN A 376 -16.21 2.27 23.73
C ASN A 376 -14.85 2.88 23.39
N LEU A 377 -14.43 2.71 22.15
CA LEU A 377 -13.18 3.24 21.63
C LEU A 377 -13.41 3.76 20.21
N SER A 378 -13.22 5.04 19.99
CA SER A 378 -13.42 5.71 18.69
C SER A 378 -14.75 5.30 18.03
N GLY A 379 -15.85 5.50 18.73
CA GLY A 379 -17.22 5.28 18.21
C GLY A 379 -17.67 3.83 18.03
N SER A 380 -16.86 2.83 18.42
CA SER A 380 -17.25 1.42 18.37
C SER A 380 -17.04 0.71 19.71
N VAL A 381 -17.83 -0.34 19.95
CA VAL A 381 -17.67 -1.20 21.15
C VAL A 381 -16.61 -2.25 20.86
N VAL A 382 -15.48 -2.14 21.55
CA VAL A 382 -14.36 -3.07 21.47
C VAL A 382 -14.49 -4.13 22.55
N LYS A 383 -14.45 -5.40 22.16
CA LYS A 383 -14.45 -6.58 23.04
C LYS A 383 -13.21 -7.46 22.85
N ARG A 384 -12.45 -7.22 21.80
CA ARG A 384 -11.27 -8.03 21.44
C ARG A 384 -10.17 -7.11 20.94
N ALA A 385 -8.92 -7.43 21.27
CA ALA A 385 -7.76 -6.70 20.82
C ALA A 385 -6.59 -7.64 20.49
N SER A 386 -5.74 -7.26 19.54
CA SER A 386 -4.53 -7.99 19.21
C SER A 386 -3.52 -7.91 20.38
N LEU A 387 -2.89 -9.04 20.66
CA LEU A 387 -1.72 -9.13 21.54
C LEU A 387 -0.43 -9.37 20.74
N HIS A 388 -0.51 -9.27 19.40
CA HIS A 388 0.56 -9.48 18.42
C HIS A 388 1.17 -10.90 18.50
N ASN A 389 2.02 -11.19 19.47
CA ASN A 389 2.70 -12.47 19.67
C ASN A 389 3.08 -12.66 21.15
N PHE A 390 3.61 -13.84 21.49
CA PHE A 390 3.98 -14.16 22.86
C PHE A 390 5.17 -13.35 23.41
N ASP A 391 6.09 -12.90 22.53
CA ASP A 391 7.21 -12.04 22.95
C ASP A 391 6.71 -10.65 23.38
N GLU A 392 5.72 -10.10 22.68
CA GLU A 392 5.08 -8.86 23.09
C GLU A 392 4.33 -9.00 24.43
N ILE A 393 3.66 -10.14 24.64
CA ILE A 393 3.01 -10.44 25.91
C ILE A 393 4.05 -10.46 27.04
N ARG A 394 5.19 -11.15 26.84
CA ARG A 394 6.29 -11.21 27.82
C ARG A 394 6.94 -9.86 28.02
N ARG A 395 7.24 -9.15 26.92
CA ARG A 395 7.88 -7.83 26.97
C ARG A 395 7.06 -6.80 27.74
N LYS A 396 5.73 -6.83 27.56
CA LYS A 396 4.79 -5.93 28.24
C LYS A 396 4.31 -6.47 29.58
N ASP A 397 4.72 -7.68 29.98
CA ASP A 397 4.27 -8.42 31.16
C ASP A 397 2.73 -8.45 31.30
N ILE A 398 2.03 -8.80 30.19
CA ILE A 398 0.57 -8.83 30.15
C ILE A 398 0.07 -10.12 30.79
N LYS A 399 -0.92 -10.00 31.72
CA LYS A 399 -1.56 -11.12 32.40
C LYS A 399 -3.08 -11.05 32.29
N ILE A 400 -3.74 -12.18 32.32
CA ILE A 400 -5.21 -12.24 32.41
C ILE A 400 -5.62 -11.61 33.75
N GLY A 401 -6.60 -10.73 33.73
CA GLY A 401 -7.03 -9.95 34.90
C GLY A 401 -6.45 -8.54 34.95
N ASP A 402 -5.40 -8.23 34.15
CA ASP A 402 -4.84 -6.89 34.07
C ASP A 402 -5.85 -5.85 33.57
N ASN A 403 -5.75 -4.65 34.10
CA ASN A 403 -6.26 -3.46 33.41
C ASN A 403 -5.24 -3.05 32.34
N VAL A 404 -5.70 -3.00 31.10
CA VAL A 404 -4.86 -2.70 29.93
C VAL A 404 -5.31 -1.44 29.23
N ILE A 405 -4.38 -0.75 28.60
CA ILE A 405 -4.65 0.36 27.68
C ILE A 405 -4.79 -0.22 26.29
N VAL A 406 -5.91 0.12 25.65
CA VAL A 406 -6.25 -0.33 24.30
C VAL A 406 -6.39 0.88 23.39
N GLU A 407 -5.87 0.79 22.18
CA GLU A 407 -6.06 1.76 21.11
C GLU A 407 -6.42 1.03 19.80
N LYS A 408 -6.87 1.76 18.79
CA LYS A 408 -7.05 1.20 17.46
C LYS A 408 -5.83 1.50 16.59
N ALA A 409 -5.12 0.45 16.17
CA ALA A 409 -4.09 0.55 15.16
C ALA A 409 -4.71 1.02 13.84
N ALA A 410 -4.12 2.07 13.23
CA ALA A 410 -4.65 2.71 12.02
C ALA A 410 -6.16 3.03 12.09
N GLU A 411 -6.66 3.38 13.28
CA GLU A 411 -8.07 3.66 13.58
C GLU A 411 -9.03 2.48 13.36
N ILE A 412 -8.52 1.28 13.07
CA ILE A 412 -9.32 0.12 12.69
C ILE A 412 -9.17 -1.03 13.69
N ILE A 413 -7.96 -1.54 13.90
CA ILE A 413 -7.72 -2.79 14.64
C ILE A 413 -7.38 -2.51 16.10
N PRO A 414 -8.20 -2.94 17.07
CA PRO A 414 -7.88 -2.80 18.47
C PRO A 414 -6.63 -3.61 18.84
N GLN A 415 -5.70 -2.97 19.58
CA GLN A 415 -4.50 -3.60 20.13
C GLN A 415 -4.26 -3.20 21.58
N VAL A 416 -3.61 -4.08 22.33
CA VAL A 416 -3.17 -3.78 23.69
C VAL A 416 -1.83 -3.08 23.65
N VAL A 417 -1.80 -1.81 24.10
CA VAL A 417 -0.60 -0.96 24.10
C VAL A 417 0.25 -1.23 25.34
N ASN A 418 -0.36 -1.13 26.52
CA ASN A 418 0.32 -1.23 27.81
C ASN A 418 -0.57 -1.85 28.88
N VAL A 419 0.07 -2.28 29.98
CA VAL A 419 -0.57 -2.69 31.24
C VAL A 419 -0.57 -1.53 32.24
N VAL A 420 -1.66 -1.39 33.01
CA VAL A 420 -1.74 -0.44 34.11
C VAL A 420 -1.29 -1.15 35.39
N PHE A 421 0.02 -1.25 35.60
CA PHE A 421 0.62 -2.01 36.71
C PHE A 421 0.13 -1.61 38.08
N ASN A 422 -0.22 -0.33 38.27
CA ASN A 422 -0.71 0.17 39.57
C ASN A 422 -2.09 -0.39 39.96
N ASP A 423 -2.81 -0.97 39.00
CA ASP A 423 -4.14 -1.54 39.25
C ASP A 423 -4.08 -3.05 39.58
N ARG A 424 -2.89 -3.67 39.54
CA ARG A 424 -2.72 -5.08 39.86
C ARG A 424 -3.05 -5.38 41.30
N THR A 425 -3.78 -6.48 41.49
CA THR A 425 -4.21 -6.98 42.83
C THR A 425 -3.33 -8.12 43.34
N GLY A 426 -2.52 -8.74 42.44
CA GLY A 426 -1.74 -9.94 42.70
C GLY A 426 -2.49 -11.24 42.38
N GLU A 427 -3.71 -11.15 41.83
CA GLU A 427 -4.53 -12.29 41.37
C GLU A 427 -4.43 -12.53 39.86
N GLU A 428 -3.61 -11.74 39.16
CA GLU A 428 -3.44 -11.82 37.72
C GLU A 428 -2.74 -13.12 37.30
N ILE A 429 -3.25 -13.77 36.23
CA ILE A 429 -2.80 -15.07 35.78
C ILE A 429 -1.88 -14.91 34.57
N GLU A 430 -0.72 -15.55 34.60
CA GLU A 430 0.22 -15.59 33.46
C GLU A 430 -0.41 -16.26 32.25
N ILE A 431 -0.20 -15.64 31.07
CA ILE A 431 -0.62 -16.19 29.78
C ILE A 431 0.41 -17.23 29.35
N GLN A 432 0.01 -18.49 29.34
CA GLN A 432 0.85 -19.60 28.92
C GLN A 432 0.72 -19.85 27.43
N GLU A 433 1.82 -20.19 26.75
CA GLU A 433 1.77 -20.69 25.39
C GLU A 433 1.03 -22.02 25.35
N PRO A 434 0.06 -22.20 24.44
CA PRO A 434 -0.63 -23.48 24.32
C PRO A 434 0.33 -24.56 23.80
N ALA A 435 0.35 -25.71 24.43
CA ALA A 435 1.13 -26.86 23.96
C ALA A 435 0.53 -27.48 22.69
N ASN A 436 -0.79 -27.41 22.54
CA ASN A 436 -1.53 -28.00 21.44
C ASN A 436 -2.36 -26.98 20.68
N CYS A 437 -2.54 -27.22 19.38
CA CYS A 437 -3.35 -26.39 18.51
C CYS A 437 -4.81 -26.33 19.01
N PRO A 438 -5.38 -25.12 19.17
CA PRO A 438 -6.75 -24.98 19.71
C PRO A 438 -7.83 -25.54 18.79
N VAL A 439 -7.51 -25.83 17.53
CA VAL A 439 -8.48 -26.32 16.52
C VAL A 439 -8.33 -27.80 16.25
N CYS A 440 -7.12 -28.32 16.05
CA CYS A 440 -6.89 -29.69 15.65
C CYS A 440 -6.18 -30.55 16.71
N ASN A 441 -5.86 -29.98 17.86
CA ASN A 441 -5.18 -30.61 19.01
C ASN A 441 -3.79 -31.22 18.70
N SER A 442 -3.20 -30.92 17.54
CA SER A 442 -1.82 -31.31 17.22
C SER A 442 -0.83 -30.51 18.04
N GLU A 443 0.30 -31.10 18.40
CA GLU A 443 1.40 -30.42 19.10
C GLU A 443 1.88 -29.20 18.32
N LEU A 444 2.13 -28.10 19.05
CA LEU A 444 2.66 -26.86 18.51
C LEU A 444 4.16 -26.81 18.70
N ALA A 445 4.87 -26.22 17.76
CA ALA A 445 6.31 -26.02 17.86
C ALA A 445 6.73 -24.66 17.29
N HIS A 446 7.84 -24.13 17.82
CA HIS A 446 8.54 -23.00 17.24
C HIS A 446 9.36 -23.45 16.04
N GLU A 447 9.38 -22.66 14.99
CA GLU A 447 10.24 -22.88 13.83
C GLU A 447 11.62 -22.27 14.11
N GLU A 448 12.70 -23.00 13.82
CA GLU A 448 14.07 -22.52 14.05
C GLU A 448 14.29 -21.14 13.42
N GLY A 449 14.73 -20.16 14.22
CA GLY A 449 14.96 -18.79 13.80
C GLY A 449 13.70 -17.92 13.66
N LEU A 450 12.51 -18.41 14.05
CA LEU A 450 11.27 -17.64 14.08
C LEU A 450 10.64 -17.65 15.48
N VAL A 451 10.15 -16.49 15.89
CA VAL A 451 9.47 -16.29 17.19
C VAL A 451 8.06 -16.93 17.20
N ALA A 452 7.53 -17.27 16.05
CA ALA A 452 6.15 -17.68 15.89
C ALA A 452 5.91 -19.13 16.29
N LEU A 453 5.00 -19.36 17.25
CA LEU A 453 4.46 -20.68 17.56
C LEU A 453 3.54 -21.15 16.44
N LYS A 454 3.68 -22.40 15.95
CA LYS A 454 2.96 -22.90 14.77
C LYS A 454 2.31 -24.27 14.98
N CYS A 455 1.15 -24.43 14.34
CA CYS A 455 0.54 -25.73 14.06
C CYS A 455 1.11 -26.29 12.75
N HIS A 456 1.85 -27.39 12.83
CA HIS A 456 2.45 -28.06 11.67
C HIS A 456 1.50 -29.04 10.95
N ASN A 457 0.33 -29.34 11.51
CA ASN A 457 -0.66 -30.23 10.87
C ASN A 457 -1.18 -29.60 9.56
N PRO A 458 -0.90 -30.20 8.39
CA PRO A 458 -1.40 -29.68 7.11
C PRO A 458 -2.92 -29.80 6.96
N LEU A 459 -3.55 -30.74 7.69
CA LEU A 459 -4.99 -30.98 7.66
C LEU A 459 -5.74 -30.24 8.79
N CYS A 460 -5.11 -29.29 9.45
CA CYS A 460 -5.80 -28.46 10.44
C CYS A 460 -6.99 -27.72 9.77
N PRO A 461 -8.24 -27.92 10.26
CA PRO A 461 -9.43 -27.35 9.61
C PRO A 461 -9.33 -25.83 9.37
N GLU A 462 -8.79 -25.08 10.32
CA GLU A 462 -8.63 -23.63 10.16
C GLU A 462 -7.58 -23.26 9.11
N LYS A 463 -6.48 -24.02 9.02
CA LYS A 463 -5.49 -23.82 7.93
C LYS A 463 -6.10 -24.08 6.56
N VAL A 464 -6.86 -25.17 6.43
CA VAL A 464 -7.56 -25.53 5.18
C VAL A 464 -8.55 -24.44 4.81
N LYS A 465 -9.40 -24.00 5.75
CA LYS A 465 -10.36 -22.91 5.55
C LYS A 465 -9.67 -21.64 5.03
N ARG A 466 -8.62 -21.20 5.71
CA ARG A 466 -7.88 -19.98 5.31
C ARG A 466 -7.11 -20.15 4.01
N GLN A 467 -6.61 -21.34 3.70
CA GLN A 467 -5.97 -21.61 2.41
C GLN A 467 -6.98 -21.55 1.27
N ILE A 468 -8.17 -22.09 1.46
CA ILE A 468 -9.26 -22.00 0.47
C ILE A 468 -9.69 -20.55 0.29
N ALA A 469 -9.96 -19.81 1.37
CA ALA A 469 -10.31 -18.39 1.31
C ALA A 469 -9.25 -17.55 0.56
N TYR A 470 -7.98 -17.82 0.80
CA TYR A 470 -6.89 -17.19 0.07
C TYR A 470 -6.88 -17.57 -1.41
N PHE A 471 -7.02 -18.86 -1.73
CA PHE A 471 -7.02 -19.35 -3.11
C PHE A 471 -8.16 -18.74 -3.94
N VAL A 472 -9.38 -18.63 -3.38
CA VAL A 472 -10.53 -18.05 -4.09
C VAL A 472 -10.53 -16.54 -4.13
N SER A 473 -9.64 -15.88 -3.38
CA SER A 473 -9.60 -14.43 -3.27
C SER A 473 -9.46 -13.73 -4.63
N ARG A 474 -9.88 -12.47 -4.69
CA ARG A 474 -9.89 -11.64 -5.89
C ARG A 474 -8.53 -11.58 -6.60
N ASP A 475 -7.46 -11.47 -5.83
CA ASP A 475 -6.10 -11.32 -6.34
C ASP A 475 -5.48 -12.64 -6.80
N ALA A 476 -6.02 -13.76 -6.34
CA ALA A 476 -5.64 -15.12 -6.70
C ALA A 476 -6.55 -15.64 -7.83
N MET A 477 -7.38 -16.64 -7.56
CA MET A 477 -8.23 -17.25 -8.59
C MET A 477 -9.51 -16.45 -8.88
N ASN A 478 -9.87 -15.46 -8.05
CA ASN A 478 -11.05 -14.58 -8.21
C ASN A 478 -12.37 -15.34 -8.36
N ILE A 479 -12.61 -16.31 -7.46
CA ILE A 479 -13.85 -17.09 -7.46
C ILE A 479 -14.84 -16.44 -6.50
N SER A 480 -15.73 -15.59 -7.02
CA SER A 480 -16.80 -14.97 -6.24
C SER A 480 -17.86 -16.00 -5.88
N GLY A 481 -18.46 -15.85 -4.69
CA GLY A 481 -19.50 -16.76 -4.18
C GLY A 481 -19.00 -17.81 -3.18
N LEU A 482 -17.69 -17.88 -2.91
CA LEU A 482 -17.08 -18.71 -1.85
C LEU A 482 -16.56 -17.82 -0.71
N GLY A 483 -17.45 -17.11 -0.03
CA GLY A 483 -17.11 -16.39 1.19
C GLY A 483 -16.86 -17.35 2.37
N ASP A 484 -16.21 -16.84 3.45
CA ASP A 484 -15.73 -17.62 4.58
C ASP A 484 -16.79 -18.55 5.19
N LYS A 485 -18.03 -18.05 5.36
CA LYS A 485 -19.15 -18.85 5.92
C LYS A 485 -19.55 -20.02 5.00
N ILE A 486 -19.51 -19.80 3.68
CA ILE A 486 -19.84 -20.82 2.68
C ILE A 486 -18.73 -21.88 2.63
N VAL A 487 -17.48 -21.44 2.64
CA VAL A 487 -16.31 -22.33 2.70
C VAL A 487 -16.36 -23.19 3.97
N GLU A 488 -16.62 -22.59 5.12
CA GLU A 488 -16.79 -23.30 6.40
C GLU A 488 -17.88 -24.37 6.31
N LYS A 489 -19.03 -23.99 5.77
CA LYS A 489 -20.15 -24.92 5.59
C LYS A 489 -19.81 -26.09 4.66
N PHE A 490 -19.07 -25.83 3.56
CA PHE A 490 -18.66 -26.90 2.65
C PHE A 490 -17.58 -27.81 3.26
N ILE A 491 -16.72 -27.29 4.12
CA ILE A 491 -15.77 -28.10 4.91
C ILE A 491 -16.52 -28.97 5.90
N GLU A 492 -17.49 -28.43 6.65
CA GLU A 492 -18.33 -29.21 7.59
C GLU A 492 -19.12 -30.34 6.91
N LEU A 493 -19.64 -30.05 5.70
CA LEU A 493 -20.34 -31.05 4.87
C LEU A 493 -19.40 -32.06 4.20
N GLY A 494 -18.07 -31.91 4.37
CA GLY A 494 -17.05 -32.75 3.76
C GLY A 494 -16.92 -32.63 2.25
N LYS A 495 -17.49 -31.56 1.66
CA LYS A 495 -17.45 -31.28 0.20
C LYS A 495 -16.12 -30.67 -0.26
N ILE A 496 -15.46 -29.96 0.63
CA ILE A 496 -14.14 -29.33 0.36
C ILE A 496 -13.18 -29.76 1.46
N LYS A 497 -12.07 -30.39 1.08
CA LYS A 497 -10.93 -30.75 1.95
C LYS A 497 -9.65 -30.07 1.50
N THR A 498 -9.56 -29.76 0.21
CA THR A 498 -8.42 -29.12 -0.44
C THR A 498 -8.90 -28.09 -1.47
N ILE A 499 -7.99 -27.27 -1.98
CA ILE A 499 -8.29 -26.32 -3.08
C ILE A 499 -8.69 -27.02 -4.39
N VAL A 500 -8.35 -28.30 -4.56
CA VAL A 500 -8.72 -29.13 -5.73
C VAL A 500 -10.23 -29.39 -5.74
N ASP A 501 -10.83 -29.65 -4.59
CA ASP A 501 -12.24 -30.01 -4.45
C ASP A 501 -13.20 -28.87 -4.85
N ILE A 502 -12.71 -27.63 -4.88
CA ILE A 502 -13.48 -26.48 -5.36
C ILE A 502 -14.00 -26.72 -6.79
N TYR A 503 -13.19 -27.33 -7.62
CA TYR A 503 -13.53 -27.59 -9.04
C TYR A 503 -14.50 -28.75 -9.24
N SER A 504 -14.75 -29.56 -8.21
CA SER A 504 -15.75 -30.63 -8.17
C SER A 504 -17.09 -30.18 -7.60
N LEU A 505 -17.23 -28.95 -7.13
CA LEU A 505 -18.48 -28.44 -6.53
C LEU A 505 -19.69 -28.51 -7.46
N LYS A 506 -19.49 -28.45 -8.77
CA LYS A 506 -20.55 -28.61 -9.77
C LYS A 506 -21.30 -29.94 -9.66
N GLU A 507 -20.65 -30.98 -9.15
CA GLU A 507 -21.24 -32.32 -8.96
C GLU A 507 -22.28 -32.34 -7.83
N TYR A 508 -22.23 -31.38 -6.92
CA TYR A 508 -23.10 -31.24 -5.78
C TYR A 508 -24.18 -30.17 -5.97
N ARG A 509 -24.48 -29.77 -7.22
CA ARG A 509 -25.36 -28.67 -7.56
C ARG A 509 -26.69 -28.68 -6.79
N GLU A 510 -27.41 -29.81 -6.81
CA GLU A 510 -28.72 -29.91 -6.15
C GLU A 510 -28.61 -29.71 -4.62
N GLU A 511 -27.54 -30.20 -4.02
CA GLU A 511 -27.31 -30.02 -2.59
C GLU A 511 -26.98 -28.54 -2.27
N LEU A 512 -26.22 -27.87 -3.14
CA LEU A 512 -25.86 -26.48 -2.99
C LEU A 512 -27.07 -25.54 -3.13
N GLU A 513 -28.00 -25.84 -4.05
CA GLU A 513 -29.23 -25.08 -4.27
C GLU A 513 -30.18 -25.17 -3.07
N ASN A 514 -30.09 -26.21 -2.25
CA ASN A 514 -30.88 -26.40 -1.05
C ASN A 514 -30.25 -25.81 0.22
N LEU A 515 -29.05 -25.21 0.13
CA LEU A 515 -28.45 -24.54 1.29
C LEU A 515 -29.10 -23.15 1.49
N GLU A 516 -29.24 -22.79 2.76
CA GLU A 516 -29.74 -21.45 3.14
C GLU A 516 -28.92 -20.33 2.45
N LYS A 517 -29.62 -19.40 1.83
CA LYS A 517 -29.03 -18.28 1.06
C LYS A 517 -28.30 -18.67 -0.24
N MET A 518 -28.41 -19.92 -0.72
CA MET A 518 -27.83 -20.41 -1.97
C MET A 518 -28.90 -20.91 -2.94
N GLY A 519 -29.67 -19.99 -3.53
CA GLY A 519 -30.64 -20.32 -4.58
C GLY A 519 -29.95 -20.59 -5.93
N GLN A 520 -30.70 -21.14 -6.90
CA GLN A 520 -30.25 -21.55 -8.24
C GLN A 520 -29.33 -20.52 -8.90
N LYS A 521 -29.70 -19.23 -8.93
CA LYS A 521 -28.90 -18.17 -9.54
C LYS A 521 -27.52 -18.00 -8.86
N SER A 522 -27.45 -18.15 -7.54
CA SER A 522 -26.20 -18.03 -6.78
C SER A 522 -25.27 -19.20 -7.07
N VAL A 523 -25.83 -20.41 -7.18
CA VAL A 523 -25.09 -21.63 -7.54
C VAL A 523 -24.60 -21.55 -8.98
N ASP A 524 -25.41 -21.07 -9.93
CA ASP A 524 -25.00 -20.84 -11.32
C ASP A 524 -23.83 -19.87 -11.40
N ASN A 525 -23.91 -18.74 -10.69
CA ASN A 525 -22.85 -17.75 -10.67
C ASN A 525 -21.56 -18.34 -10.07
N LEU A 526 -21.66 -19.10 -8.99
CA LEU A 526 -20.52 -19.76 -8.37
C LEU A 526 -19.83 -20.73 -9.33
N ILE A 527 -20.59 -21.63 -9.96
CA ILE A 527 -20.07 -22.61 -10.93
C ILE A 527 -19.40 -21.90 -12.12
N ASN A 528 -20.04 -20.85 -12.65
CA ASN A 528 -19.47 -20.07 -13.73
C ASN A 528 -18.16 -19.37 -13.32
N ASN A 529 -18.08 -18.83 -12.10
CA ASN A 529 -16.85 -18.23 -11.59
C ASN A 529 -15.73 -19.25 -11.39
N ILE A 530 -16.08 -20.48 -10.93
CA ILE A 530 -15.12 -21.59 -10.81
C ILE A 530 -14.57 -21.97 -12.20
N GLU A 531 -15.42 -22.15 -13.21
CA GLU A 531 -14.96 -22.48 -14.57
C GLU A 531 -14.15 -21.33 -15.20
N ALA A 532 -14.57 -20.09 -15.01
CA ALA A 532 -13.83 -18.92 -15.51
C ALA A 532 -12.43 -18.80 -14.86
N SER A 533 -12.27 -19.22 -13.63
CA SER A 533 -11.00 -19.17 -12.91
C SER A 533 -9.90 -20.03 -13.54
N LYS A 534 -10.25 -21.09 -14.27
CA LYS A 534 -9.29 -21.95 -14.96
C LYS A 534 -8.45 -21.21 -16.02
N ASN A 535 -8.95 -20.08 -16.53
CA ASN A 535 -8.27 -19.24 -17.51
C ASN A 535 -7.41 -18.14 -16.88
N ARG A 536 -7.21 -18.17 -15.56
CA ARG A 536 -6.33 -17.19 -14.88
C ARG A 536 -4.88 -17.43 -15.26
N ASP A 537 -4.13 -16.34 -15.47
CA ASP A 537 -2.72 -16.39 -15.84
C ASP A 537 -1.88 -17.21 -14.86
N PHE A 538 -0.83 -17.85 -15.34
CA PHE A 538 0.09 -18.65 -14.52
C PHE A 538 0.61 -17.90 -13.29
N SER A 539 0.88 -16.59 -13.40
CA SER A 539 1.31 -15.78 -12.25
C SER A 539 0.27 -15.70 -11.13
N LYS A 540 -1.03 -15.68 -11.49
CA LYS A 540 -2.14 -15.67 -10.53
C LYS A 540 -2.32 -17.06 -9.91
N VAL A 541 -2.18 -18.12 -10.71
CA VAL A 541 -2.23 -19.51 -10.22
C VAL A 541 -1.07 -19.76 -9.26
N LEU A 542 0.16 -19.37 -9.61
CA LEU A 542 1.33 -19.52 -8.73
C LEU A 542 1.15 -18.75 -7.42
N TYR A 543 0.63 -17.53 -7.49
CA TYR A 543 0.30 -16.74 -6.30
C TYR A 543 -0.77 -17.44 -5.44
N ALA A 544 -1.82 -17.98 -6.06
CA ALA A 544 -2.92 -18.67 -5.38
C ALA A 544 -2.49 -19.91 -4.61
N LEU A 545 -1.40 -20.61 -5.01
CA LEU A 545 -0.84 -21.73 -4.26
C LEU A 545 -0.39 -21.34 -2.84
N GLY A 546 -0.16 -20.05 -2.58
CA GLY A 546 0.18 -19.53 -1.26
C GLY A 546 1.55 -19.94 -0.76
N ILE A 547 2.53 -20.09 -1.65
CA ILE A 547 3.93 -20.38 -1.32
C ILE A 547 4.43 -19.28 -0.36
N PRO A 548 5.03 -19.64 0.79
CA PRO A 548 5.56 -18.65 1.73
C PRO A 548 6.51 -17.65 1.05
N PHE A 549 6.41 -16.38 1.39
CA PHE A 549 7.20 -15.26 0.84
C PHE A 549 7.01 -15.00 -0.67
N VAL A 550 6.13 -15.74 -1.37
CA VAL A 550 5.79 -15.50 -2.78
C VAL A 550 4.52 -14.66 -2.86
N GLY A 551 4.69 -13.34 -2.83
CA GLY A 551 3.64 -12.37 -3.14
C GLY A 551 3.41 -12.23 -4.65
N LYS A 552 2.47 -11.37 -5.06
CA LYS A 552 2.12 -11.12 -6.48
C LYS A 552 3.35 -10.77 -7.34
N PHE A 553 4.24 -9.92 -6.81
CA PHE A 553 5.47 -9.51 -7.50
C PHE A 553 6.39 -10.70 -7.75
N ASN A 554 6.70 -11.49 -6.73
CA ASN A 554 7.56 -12.66 -6.84
C ASN A 554 6.96 -13.73 -7.76
N ALA A 555 5.63 -13.94 -7.71
CA ALA A 555 4.93 -14.85 -8.61
C ALA A 555 5.09 -14.41 -10.07
N ASN A 556 4.88 -13.13 -10.38
CA ASN A 556 5.12 -12.58 -11.72
C ASN A 556 6.56 -12.73 -12.18
N LEU A 557 7.51 -12.47 -11.27
CA LEU A 557 8.93 -12.56 -11.58
C LEU A 557 9.35 -13.99 -11.89
N LEU A 558 8.93 -14.95 -11.06
CA LEU A 558 9.20 -16.38 -11.25
C LEU A 558 8.60 -16.90 -12.54
N THR A 559 7.33 -16.59 -12.82
CA THR A 559 6.67 -17.07 -14.04
C THR A 559 7.27 -16.48 -15.31
N LYS A 560 7.68 -15.21 -15.30
CA LYS A 560 8.38 -14.58 -16.44
C LYS A 560 9.73 -15.23 -16.72
N ASN A 561 10.49 -15.64 -15.70
CA ASN A 561 11.80 -16.23 -15.89
C ASN A 561 11.72 -17.71 -16.26
N PHE A 562 10.87 -18.49 -15.60
CA PHE A 562 10.87 -19.94 -15.71
C PHE A 562 9.78 -20.49 -16.62
N LYS A 563 8.80 -19.67 -17.05
CA LYS A 563 7.78 -19.93 -18.08
C LYS A 563 6.73 -20.98 -17.73
N ASN A 564 7.06 -22.07 -17.07
CA ASN A 564 6.14 -23.11 -16.62
C ASN A 564 6.55 -23.67 -15.26
N ILE A 565 5.62 -24.39 -14.61
CA ILE A 565 5.80 -24.89 -13.24
C ILE A 565 6.84 -26.03 -13.14
N GLU A 566 6.97 -26.86 -14.19
CA GLU A 566 7.94 -27.95 -14.25
C GLU A 566 9.35 -27.41 -14.31
N ASN A 567 9.56 -26.39 -15.14
CA ASN A 567 10.87 -25.71 -15.21
C ASN A 567 11.20 -25.02 -13.89
N LEU A 568 10.22 -24.35 -13.25
CA LEU A 568 10.41 -23.72 -11.94
C LEU A 568 10.74 -24.74 -10.86
N LYS A 569 10.10 -25.92 -10.82
CA LYS A 569 10.40 -27.00 -9.87
C LYS A 569 11.84 -27.50 -10.01
N ASN A 570 12.33 -27.63 -11.25
CA ASN A 570 13.64 -28.18 -11.54
C ASN A 570 14.81 -27.21 -11.28
N GLN A 571 14.54 -26.00 -10.77
CA GLN A 571 15.59 -25.02 -10.49
C GLN A 571 16.27 -25.32 -9.15
N SER A 572 17.61 -25.19 -9.14
CA SER A 572 18.37 -25.16 -7.89
C SER A 572 18.14 -23.83 -7.15
N ILE A 573 18.47 -23.79 -5.86
CA ILE A 573 18.39 -22.54 -5.07
C ILE A 573 19.27 -21.46 -5.71
N GLU A 574 20.47 -21.81 -6.19
CA GLU A 574 21.39 -20.87 -6.85
C GLU A 574 20.79 -20.27 -8.13
N ASN A 575 20.08 -21.07 -8.93
CA ASN A 575 19.40 -20.58 -10.14
C ASN A 575 18.21 -19.66 -9.81
N LEU A 576 17.49 -19.94 -8.72
CA LEU A 576 16.43 -19.06 -8.24
C LEU A 576 17.00 -17.74 -7.74
N LEU A 577 18.13 -17.74 -7.03
CA LEU A 577 18.85 -16.56 -6.55
C LEU A 577 19.45 -15.73 -7.69
N ALA A 578 19.80 -16.35 -8.82
CA ALA A 578 20.27 -15.62 -10.01
C ALA A 578 19.18 -14.71 -10.63
N VAL A 579 17.90 -14.95 -10.31
CA VAL A 579 16.81 -14.08 -10.75
C VAL A 579 16.82 -12.81 -9.92
N LYS A 580 17.08 -11.69 -10.57
CA LYS A 580 17.13 -10.37 -9.94
C LYS A 580 15.80 -10.08 -9.22
N GLY A 581 15.84 -9.88 -7.90
CA GLY A 581 14.67 -9.62 -7.07
C GLY A 581 14.17 -10.85 -6.27
N ILE A 582 14.76 -12.02 -6.45
CA ILE A 582 14.52 -13.21 -5.62
C ILE A 582 15.62 -13.32 -4.56
N GLY A 583 15.23 -13.24 -3.30
CA GLY A 583 16.14 -13.42 -2.16
C GLY A 583 16.09 -14.84 -1.59
N ASP A 584 17.04 -15.16 -0.66
CA ASP A 584 17.22 -16.49 -0.07
C ASP A 584 15.92 -17.09 0.46
N LYS A 585 15.13 -16.34 1.22
CA LYS A 585 13.86 -16.83 1.81
C LYS A 585 12.86 -17.28 0.75
N VAL A 586 12.78 -16.52 -0.35
CA VAL A 586 11.88 -16.87 -1.47
C VAL A 586 12.40 -18.08 -2.22
N ALA A 587 13.69 -18.12 -2.54
CA ALA A 587 14.32 -19.23 -3.26
C ALA A 587 14.16 -20.55 -2.48
N ILE A 588 14.48 -20.54 -1.19
CA ILE A 588 14.34 -21.70 -0.30
C ILE A 588 12.86 -22.13 -0.20
N ALA A 589 11.95 -21.17 0.01
CA ALA A 589 10.52 -21.49 0.15
C ALA A 589 9.92 -22.07 -1.13
N VAL A 590 10.28 -21.54 -2.30
CA VAL A 590 9.84 -22.06 -3.61
C VAL A 590 10.37 -23.46 -3.83
N ASN A 591 11.67 -23.68 -3.63
CA ASN A 591 12.28 -24.98 -3.79
C ASN A 591 11.69 -26.02 -2.83
N THR A 592 11.55 -25.68 -1.53
CA THR A 592 10.94 -26.58 -0.52
C THR A 592 9.48 -26.90 -0.84
N PHE A 593 8.70 -25.90 -1.25
CA PHE A 593 7.28 -26.08 -1.54
C PHE A 593 7.04 -26.99 -2.76
N LEU A 594 7.77 -26.76 -3.86
CA LEU A 594 7.60 -27.50 -5.11
C LEU A 594 8.20 -28.93 -5.05
N ASN A 595 9.16 -29.16 -4.19
CA ASN A 595 9.74 -30.51 -3.96
C ASN A 595 8.98 -31.30 -2.88
N ASN A 596 7.99 -30.72 -2.20
CA ASN A 596 7.10 -31.47 -1.31
C ASN A 596 6.09 -32.29 -2.12
N GLU A 597 6.06 -33.61 -1.92
CA GLU A 597 5.22 -34.54 -2.68
C GLU A 597 3.72 -34.21 -2.61
N ASN A 598 3.22 -33.82 -1.43
CA ASN A 598 1.81 -33.48 -1.24
C ASN A 598 1.43 -32.21 -1.99
N ASN A 599 2.27 -31.17 -1.95
CA ASN A 599 2.05 -29.93 -2.70
C ASN A 599 2.13 -30.19 -4.20
N TRP A 600 3.08 -31.01 -4.62
CA TRP A 600 3.23 -31.35 -6.04
C TRP A 600 2.03 -32.15 -6.56
N LYS A 601 1.48 -33.04 -5.77
CA LYS A 601 0.24 -33.75 -6.09
C LYS A 601 -0.91 -32.77 -6.30
N ILE A 602 -1.11 -31.80 -5.40
CA ILE A 602 -2.14 -30.75 -5.55
C ILE A 602 -1.93 -29.98 -6.88
N ILE A 603 -0.70 -29.61 -7.20
CA ILE A 603 -0.37 -28.90 -8.45
C ILE A 603 -0.75 -29.77 -9.66
N THR A 604 -0.38 -31.06 -9.66
CA THR A 604 -0.68 -32.00 -10.74
C THR A 604 -2.21 -32.18 -10.90
N ASP A 605 -2.94 -32.29 -9.80
CA ASP A 605 -4.39 -32.42 -9.82
C ASP A 605 -5.04 -31.15 -10.41
N LEU A 606 -4.56 -29.96 -10.03
CA LEU A 606 -5.02 -28.68 -10.60
C LEU A 606 -4.67 -28.53 -12.09
N GLN A 607 -3.50 -29.02 -12.53
CA GLN A 607 -3.14 -29.09 -13.97
C GLN A 607 -4.10 -29.98 -14.74
N ASN A 608 -4.43 -31.17 -14.22
CA ASN A 608 -5.39 -32.10 -14.83
C ASN A 608 -6.81 -31.51 -14.94
N ILE A 609 -7.18 -30.60 -14.01
CA ILE A 609 -8.44 -29.85 -14.03
C ILE A 609 -8.44 -28.76 -15.12
N GLY A 610 -7.25 -28.35 -15.59
CA GLY A 610 -7.09 -27.38 -16.68
C GLY A 610 -6.66 -25.97 -16.25
N LEU A 611 -6.14 -25.80 -15.04
CA LEU A 611 -5.56 -24.51 -14.62
C LEU A 611 -4.26 -24.22 -15.39
N GLN A 612 -3.97 -22.92 -15.59
CA GLN A 612 -2.81 -22.49 -16.37
C GLN A 612 -1.53 -22.51 -15.51
N PHE A 613 -0.65 -23.48 -15.77
CA PHE A 613 0.66 -23.61 -15.13
C PHE A 613 1.84 -23.29 -16.07
N ALA A 614 1.55 -22.66 -17.19
CA ALA A 614 2.52 -22.13 -18.14
C ALA A 614 2.06 -20.78 -18.67
N ILE A 615 3.00 -19.96 -19.10
CA ILE A 615 2.69 -18.73 -19.84
C ILE A 615 2.18 -19.13 -21.22
N ASN A 616 1.08 -18.54 -21.70
CA ASN A 616 0.56 -18.78 -23.05
C ASN A 616 1.57 -18.32 -24.09
N GLU A 617 1.73 -19.10 -25.18
CA GLU A 617 2.64 -18.75 -26.28
C GLU A 617 2.28 -17.42 -26.95
N SER A 618 1.02 -16.98 -26.88
CA SER A 618 0.59 -15.66 -27.33
C SER A 618 1.24 -14.51 -26.53
N ASP A 619 1.54 -14.76 -25.23
CA ASP A 619 2.21 -13.79 -24.34
C ASP A 619 3.74 -13.89 -24.44
N LEU A 620 4.22 -15.00 -25.02
CA LEU A 620 5.59 -15.30 -25.42
C LEU A 620 5.85 -14.85 -26.87
N LYS A 621 5.09 -13.92 -27.45
CA LYS A 621 5.58 -13.32 -28.69
C LYS A 621 7.00 -12.89 -28.40
N GLU A 622 7.94 -13.74 -28.80
CA GLU A 622 9.34 -13.36 -28.93
C GLU A 622 9.32 -11.98 -29.55
N ILE A 623 9.83 -11.01 -28.80
CA ILE A 623 10.03 -9.70 -29.36
C ILE A 623 10.89 -9.97 -30.55
N ALA A 624 10.28 -9.93 -31.75
CA ALA A 624 10.95 -10.26 -32.99
C ALA A 624 12.26 -9.50 -33.01
N ASP A 625 13.30 -10.11 -33.53
CA ASP A 625 14.61 -9.48 -33.63
C ASP A 625 14.44 -8.14 -34.35
N ASN A 626 14.53 -7.07 -33.61
CA ASN A 626 14.26 -5.71 -34.10
C ASN A 626 15.37 -4.77 -33.60
N PRO A 627 15.62 -3.63 -34.27
CA PRO A 627 16.72 -2.73 -33.93
C PRO A 627 16.69 -2.13 -32.54
N ILE A 628 15.53 -2.15 -31.86
CA ILE A 628 15.34 -1.61 -30.52
C ILE A 628 15.80 -2.60 -29.43
N LYS A 629 15.74 -3.90 -29.69
CA LYS A 629 15.99 -4.95 -28.72
C LYS A 629 17.39 -4.82 -28.09
N GLY A 630 17.42 -4.73 -26.75
CA GLY A 630 18.65 -4.65 -25.97
C GLY A 630 19.38 -3.29 -26.01
N LYS A 631 18.88 -2.30 -26.76
CA LYS A 631 19.44 -0.95 -26.84
C LYS A 631 18.89 -0.04 -25.78
N ASN A 632 19.68 0.96 -25.36
CA ASN A 632 19.34 1.94 -24.35
C ASN A 632 18.95 3.26 -24.98
N PHE A 633 17.74 3.70 -24.73
CA PHE A 633 17.16 4.94 -25.28
C PHE A 633 16.80 5.93 -24.17
N LEU A 634 16.75 7.20 -24.55
CA LEU A 634 16.20 8.28 -23.73
C LEU A 634 15.54 9.31 -24.67
N ALA A 635 14.35 9.79 -24.33
CA ALA A 635 13.73 10.90 -25.03
C ALA A 635 13.78 12.21 -24.20
N THR A 636 14.06 13.34 -24.86
CA THR A 636 14.15 14.67 -24.25
C THR A 636 13.54 15.73 -25.18
N GLY A 637 13.21 16.90 -24.64
CA GLY A 637 12.58 17.96 -25.41
C GLY A 637 11.08 17.75 -25.65
N LYS A 638 10.44 18.65 -26.43
CA LYS A 638 9.04 18.56 -26.84
C LYS A 638 8.99 17.81 -28.16
N LEU A 639 8.44 16.62 -28.14
CA LEU A 639 8.18 15.79 -29.32
C LEU A 639 6.89 16.25 -30.02
N GLN A 640 6.79 16.09 -31.33
CA GLN A 640 5.65 16.59 -32.11
C GLN A 640 4.56 15.55 -32.33
N LYS A 641 4.94 14.30 -32.66
CA LYS A 641 4.01 13.21 -32.94
C LYS A 641 3.72 12.33 -31.72
N TYR A 642 4.73 12.06 -30.89
CA TYR A 642 4.64 11.18 -29.73
C TYR A 642 4.77 11.96 -28.43
N LYS A 643 4.09 11.50 -27.37
CA LYS A 643 4.46 11.85 -26.02
C LYS A 643 5.69 11.03 -25.60
N ARG A 644 6.53 11.56 -24.70
CA ARG A 644 7.72 10.83 -24.20
C ARG A 644 7.38 9.45 -23.65
N ASN A 645 6.19 9.29 -23.05
CA ASN A 645 5.72 8.01 -22.54
C ASN A 645 5.36 7.04 -23.68
N ASP A 646 4.78 7.52 -24.75
CA ASP A 646 4.45 6.68 -25.90
C ASP A 646 5.74 6.08 -26.50
N ILE A 647 6.78 6.90 -26.65
CA ILE A 647 8.12 6.43 -27.08
C ILE A 647 8.71 5.43 -26.07
N LYS A 648 8.59 5.71 -24.79
CA LYS A 648 9.03 4.78 -23.73
C LYS A 648 8.33 3.44 -23.84
N ASP A 649 7.01 3.45 -23.99
CA ASP A 649 6.20 2.23 -24.09
C ASP A 649 6.51 1.45 -25.38
N ILE A 650 6.72 2.15 -26.48
CA ILE A 650 7.18 1.54 -27.76
C ILE A 650 8.55 0.86 -27.59
N ILE A 651 9.51 1.54 -26.98
CA ILE A 651 10.85 1.00 -26.74
C ILE A 651 10.79 -0.24 -25.86
N LEU A 652 10.06 -0.16 -24.73
CA LEU A 652 9.92 -1.27 -23.80
C LEU A 652 9.16 -2.46 -24.41
N SER A 653 8.11 -2.21 -25.18
CA SER A 653 7.33 -3.26 -25.87
C SER A 653 8.13 -4.00 -26.95
N LYS A 654 9.14 -3.34 -27.52
CA LYS A 654 10.05 -3.91 -28.51
C LYS A 654 11.37 -4.45 -27.90
N GLY A 655 11.46 -4.55 -26.54
CA GLY A 655 12.59 -5.16 -25.83
C GLY A 655 13.83 -4.27 -25.66
N GLY A 656 13.70 -2.98 -25.87
CA GLY A 656 14.72 -1.99 -25.52
C GLY A 656 14.64 -1.54 -24.05
N ASN A 657 15.64 -0.80 -23.61
CA ASN A 657 15.69 -0.18 -22.28
C ASN A 657 15.49 1.33 -22.40
N TYR A 658 14.71 1.91 -21.48
CA TYR A 658 14.52 3.35 -21.44
C TYR A 658 15.18 3.93 -20.19
N LEU A 659 16.21 4.76 -20.39
CA LEU A 659 16.99 5.36 -19.30
C LEU A 659 16.38 6.70 -18.85
N SER A 660 16.64 7.10 -17.61
CA SER A 660 16.18 8.38 -17.04
C SER A 660 17.18 9.53 -17.23
N ALA A 661 18.46 9.18 -17.44
CA ALA A 661 19.55 10.14 -17.53
C ALA A 661 20.52 9.83 -18.68
N VAL A 662 21.21 10.86 -19.19
CA VAL A 662 22.26 10.71 -20.20
C VAL A 662 23.55 10.22 -19.52
N SER A 663 24.03 9.05 -19.95
CA SER A 663 25.27 8.40 -19.48
C SER A 663 26.01 7.73 -20.63
N LYS A 664 27.20 7.23 -20.40
CA LYS A 664 27.97 6.46 -21.40
C LYS A 664 27.30 5.16 -21.86
N ASN A 665 26.29 4.69 -21.11
CA ASN A 665 25.51 3.49 -21.44
C ASN A 665 24.29 3.81 -22.29
N LEU A 666 24.05 5.07 -22.66
CA LEU A 666 22.96 5.47 -23.52
C LEU A 666 23.38 5.28 -24.98
N ASP A 667 22.65 4.45 -25.75
CA ASP A 667 22.92 4.23 -27.18
C ASP A 667 22.32 5.36 -28.03
N PHE A 668 21.08 5.78 -27.72
CA PHE A 668 20.34 6.74 -28.50
C PHE A 668 19.61 7.78 -27.66
N LEU A 669 19.76 9.06 -28.00
CA LEU A 669 18.96 10.15 -27.45
C LEU A 669 17.97 10.62 -28.50
N ILE A 670 16.66 10.46 -28.25
CA ILE A 670 15.61 11.02 -29.11
C ILE A 670 15.33 12.45 -28.65
N ALA A 671 15.66 13.43 -29.50
CA ALA A 671 15.61 14.84 -29.14
C ALA A 671 14.49 15.54 -29.90
N GLY A 672 13.50 16.06 -29.17
CA GLY A 672 12.50 17.01 -29.67
C GLY A 672 12.94 18.47 -29.51
N GLU A 673 12.01 19.39 -29.78
CA GLU A 673 12.28 20.83 -29.62
C GLU A 673 12.66 21.18 -28.16
N LYS A 674 13.60 22.12 -27.99
CA LYS A 674 14.08 22.59 -26.69
C LYS A 674 14.61 21.45 -25.78
N ALA A 675 15.42 20.57 -26.34
CA ALA A 675 15.99 19.42 -25.65
C ALA A 675 16.96 19.75 -24.49
N GLY A 676 17.45 21.00 -24.41
CA GLY A 676 18.21 21.56 -23.27
C GLY A 676 19.49 20.81 -22.91
N SER A 677 19.90 20.87 -21.63
CA SER A 677 21.17 20.34 -21.13
C SER A 677 21.40 18.84 -21.35
N LYS A 678 20.34 18.06 -21.60
CA LYS A 678 20.47 16.63 -21.93
C LYS A 678 21.03 16.41 -23.33
N LEU A 679 20.70 17.26 -24.28
CA LEU A 679 21.24 17.25 -25.64
C LEU A 679 22.76 17.55 -25.62
N GLU A 680 23.14 18.65 -24.99
CA GLU A 680 24.56 19.02 -24.85
C GLU A 680 25.39 17.94 -24.17
N LYS A 681 24.81 17.28 -23.15
CA LYS A 681 25.47 16.20 -22.43
C LYS A 681 25.64 14.94 -23.29
N ALA A 682 24.63 14.62 -24.12
CA ALA A 682 24.70 13.49 -25.06
C ALA A 682 25.79 13.72 -26.12
N GLU A 683 25.84 14.91 -26.71
CA GLU A 683 26.86 15.31 -27.69
C GLU A 683 28.28 15.23 -27.10
N LYS A 684 28.48 15.72 -25.86
CA LYS A 684 29.78 15.63 -25.15
C LYS A 684 30.21 14.19 -24.87
N LEU A 685 29.25 13.27 -24.70
CA LEU A 685 29.51 11.84 -24.44
C LEU A 685 29.58 11.01 -25.72
N GLY A 686 29.36 11.59 -26.90
CA GLY A 686 29.35 10.89 -28.19
C GLY A 686 28.13 9.97 -28.36
N VAL A 687 27.05 10.22 -27.63
CA VAL A 687 25.78 9.46 -27.75
C VAL A 687 25.08 9.89 -29.06
N ARG A 688 24.62 8.93 -29.83
CA ARG A 688 23.89 9.23 -31.05
C ARG A 688 22.56 9.91 -30.76
N VAL A 689 22.38 11.10 -31.31
CA VAL A 689 21.12 11.85 -31.18
C VAL A 689 20.26 11.59 -32.42
N LEU A 690 18.98 11.33 -32.19
CA LEU A 690 17.98 11.08 -33.20
C LEU A 690 16.86 12.14 -33.11
N THR A 691 16.36 12.59 -34.22
CA THR A 691 15.07 13.27 -34.28
C THR A 691 13.94 12.25 -34.13
N GLU A 692 12.71 12.73 -33.91
CA GLU A 692 11.52 11.88 -33.85
C GLU A 692 11.28 11.12 -35.16
N GLU A 693 11.51 11.78 -36.30
CA GLU A 693 11.38 11.21 -37.64
C GLU A 693 12.47 10.15 -37.93
N GLU A 694 13.70 10.40 -37.47
CA GLU A 694 14.79 9.42 -37.60
C GLU A 694 14.53 8.18 -36.75
N PHE A 695 13.97 8.36 -35.53
CA PHE A 695 13.57 7.25 -34.71
C PHE A 695 12.46 6.41 -35.35
N GLU A 696 11.42 7.06 -35.94
CA GLU A 696 10.38 6.34 -36.70
C GLU A 696 10.97 5.54 -37.82
N ARG A 697 11.73 6.18 -38.72
CA ARG A 697 12.30 5.57 -39.91
C ARG A 697 13.24 4.42 -39.59
N GLU A 698 14.10 4.57 -38.55
CA GLU A 698 15.13 3.56 -38.26
C GLU A 698 14.63 2.40 -37.38
N PHE A 699 13.60 2.65 -36.55
CA PHE A 699 13.21 1.72 -35.50
C PHE A 699 11.74 1.29 -35.53
N LEU A 700 10.86 1.99 -36.28
CA LEU A 700 9.43 1.70 -36.31
C LEU A 700 8.92 1.30 -37.71
N GLU A 701 9.50 1.79 -38.80
CA GLU A 701 9.08 1.57 -40.20
C GLU A 701 9.78 0.37 -40.86
N ILE A 702 10.07 -0.70 -40.12
CA ILE A 702 10.69 -1.93 -40.68
C ILE A 702 9.62 -2.95 -41.00
#